data_87683efc9ce60a8cd071c039869c81dc
#
_entry.id   87683efc9ce60a8cd071c039869c81dc
#
_cell.length_a   1.000
_cell.length_b   1.000
_cell.length_c   1.000
_cell.angle_alpha   90.00
_cell.angle_beta   90.00
_cell.angle_gamma   90.00
#
_symmetry.space_group_name_H-M   'P 1'
#
loop_
_entity.id
_entity.type
_entity.pdbx_description
1 polymer ?
#
loop_
_entity_poly.entity_id
_entity_poly.type
_entity_poly.pdbx_seq_one_letter_code
_entity_poly.pdbx_strand_id
1 'polypeptide(L)'
;MQKQIEHALAELPAPLQQPVKQHWQTFIEAAPDLVELPQAVAESLPWVWAASNFVTQQCLRQPTLLSDLAQEDLQQEYSWETYRDRLTEKLHSVTQETDLMRELRQFRQREMVRIIWRDIAGWAELMDTTRDLSHLAEACIDAALTKLYAWECESSGTPQDSEGNPVNLVVVGMGKLGAWELNLSSDIDLIFAFAEEGAIKTGRGLSHSEFFARLGRGLINALDQQTADGFVFRVDMRLRPFGDSGALAISFAAMENYYQIHGREWERYAMIKARVVGGDRQAGEELMAMLKPFVYRRYLDFGAYESLREMKTLISREVKRKGMEHNVKLGAGGIREVEFIGQLFQLIRGGRDSKLTARKILKILKHLGEADYLPAFAVEELITAYIFLRTVEHRLQEYEDRQTHVLPQDEIGQLRLAYSMGYDSWESFLAVLNMYRQRVQGHFEQVFEAPQTEQGDEGAADLTGVWLGTLDEATSIHVLEEAGYQVAEPLWKRLSEIRQSRAYHALSSQGRERLDRLMPLLLGAAGQADQSDQTIQRLLDLVSKIERRSVYLALLVENPLALSQLVRLSSASPWISHFLKQYPLLLDELLDPRSLYAPPDHPELVAELSRRMLGVSLEDQEQAMDILRQFKHANVLRVAAADIVEALPLMKVSDHLSWIAETVLDEALEQAWHHLTARHGRPPVEGEGKGFAIIGYGKLGGFELGYGSDLDLVFLHGAESEYEMTDGAAPLALQVFFARLGQRLIPVSYTHLT
;
A
#
# COMPACT_ATOMS: atom_id res chain seq x y z
N MET A 1 28.10 -11.56 -40.87
CA MET A 1 28.30 -10.53 -39.84
C MET A 1 28.51 -9.13 -40.46
N GLN A 2 29.63 -8.78 -41.12
CA GLN A 2 29.90 -7.40 -41.56
C GLN A 2 28.83 -6.83 -42.50
N LYS A 3 28.36 -7.61 -43.49
CA LYS A 3 27.26 -7.19 -44.38
C LYS A 3 25.92 -6.96 -43.67
N GLN A 4 25.64 -7.72 -42.64
CA GLN A 4 24.41 -7.56 -41.83
C GLN A 4 24.45 -6.26 -41.02
N ILE A 5 25.60 -5.97 -40.39
CA ILE A 5 25.80 -4.71 -39.65
C ILE A 5 25.78 -3.51 -40.60
N GLU A 6 26.40 -3.60 -41.77
CA GLU A 6 26.36 -2.53 -42.79
C GLU A 6 24.92 -2.30 -43.30
N HIS A 7 24.12 -3.34 -43.45
CA HIS A 7 22.72 -3.23 -43.84
C HIS A 7 21.90 -2.54 -42.74
N ALA A 8 22.00 -3.01 -41.49
CA ALA A 8 21.31 -2.42 -40.35
C ALA A 8 21.77 -0.98 -40.05
N LEU A 9 23.05 -0.64 -40.32
CA LEU A 9 23.54 0.74 -40.24
C LEU A 9 22.86 1.66 -41.26
N ALA A 10 22.53 1.14 -42.43
CA ALA A 10 21.87 1.94 -43.48
C ALA A 10 20.40 2.28 -43.14
N GLU A 11 19.78 1.52 -42.22
CA GLU A 11 18.41 1.76 -41.75
C GLU A 11 18.35 2.87 -40.69
N LEU A 12 19.47 3.23 -40.04
CA LEU A 12 19.51 4.31 -39.05
C LEU A 12 19.27 5.67 -39.72
N PRO A 13 18.67 6.64 -39.03
CA PRO A 13 18.65 8.05 -39.48
C PRO A 13 20.05 8.60 -39.73
N ALA A 14 20.23 9.34 -40.79
CA ALA A 14 21.54 9.82 -41.26
C ALA A 14 22.42 10.48 -40.16
N PRO A 15 21.88 11.33 -39.27
CA PRO A 15 22.67 11.91 -38.18
C PRO A 15 23.22 10.89 -37.17
N LEU A 16 22.57 9.73 -37.02
CA LEU A 16 22.97 8.67 -36.06
C LEU A 16 23.91 7.64 -36.72
N GLN A 17 23.91 7.51 -38.04
CA GLN A 17 24.75 6.53 -38.75
C GLN A 17 26.26 6.79 -38.57
N GLN A 18 26.72 8.03 -38.73
CA GLN A 18 28.13 8.35 -38.73
C GLN A 18 28.83 8.07 -37.39
N PRO A 19 28.30 8.47 -36.25
CA PRO A 19 28.88 8.12 -34.94
C PRO A 19 28.98 6.60 -34.72
N VAL A 20 27.90 5.84 -35.01
CA VAL A 20 27.89 4.39 -34.84
C VAL A 20 28.90 3.70 -35.75
N LYS A 21 29.04 4.16 -37.00
CA LYS A 21 30.02 3.64 -37.95
C LYS A 21 31.46 3.86 -37.48
N GLN A 22 31.76 5.02 -36.91
CA GLN A 22 33.09 5.31 -36.34
C GLN A 22 33.37 4.40 -35.12
N HIS A 23 32.41 4.25 -34.20
CA HIS A 23 32.56 3.37 -33.05
C HIS A 23 32.77 1.91 -33.48
N TRP A 24 32.04 1.46 -34.50
CA TRP A 24 32.21 0.11 -35.03
C TRP A 24 33.58 -0.12 -35.62
N GLN A 25 34.13 0.84 -36.37
CA GLN A 25 35.51 0.77 -36.90
C GLN A 25 36.53 0.67 -35.76
N THR A 26 36.43 1.55 -34.75
CA THR A 26 37.30 1.53 -33.56
C THR A 26 37.20 0.19 -32.81
N PHE A 27 36.03 -0.36 -32.72
CA PHE A 27 35.80 -1.66 -32.04
C PHE A 27 36.49 -2.81 -32.79
N ILE A 28 36.33 -2.89 -34.10
CA ILE A 28 36.99 -3.93 -34.93
C ILE A 28 38.53 -3.83 -34.88
N GLU A 29 39.08 -2.63 -34.88
CA GLU A 29 40.51 -2.43 -34.72
C GLU A 29 41.03 -2.92 -33.35
N ALA A 30 40.24 -2.77 -32.30
CA ALA A 30 40.57 -3.23 -30.96
C ALA A 30 40.32 -4.73 -30.71
N ALA A 31 39.47 -5.35 -31.53
CA ALA A 31 39.08 -6.77 -31.41
C ALA A 31 39.32 -7.53 -32.72
N PRO A 32 40.56 -7.71 -33.18
CA PRO A 32 40.84 -8.35 -34.46
C PRO A 32 40.42 -9.85 -34.50
N ASP A 33 40.39 -10.49 -33.36
CA ASP A 33 39.99 -11.90 -33.16
C ASP A 33 38.53 -12.07 -32.79
N LEU A 34 37.67 -11.08 -33.11
CA LEU A 34 36.24 -11.13 -32.77
C LEU A 34 35.58 -12.39 -33.36
N VAL A 35 34.99 -13.18 -32.45
CA VAL A 35 34.17 -14.34 -32.81
C VAL A 35 32.94 -13.86 -33.61
N GLU A 36 32.45 -14.68 -34.53
CA GLU A 36 31.26 -14.37 -35.29
C GLU A 36 30.06 -14.17 -34.39
N LEU A 37 29.46 -12.96 -34.39
CA LEU A 37 28.30 -12.63 -33.56
C LEU A 37 27.06 -13.35 -34.08
N PRO A 38 26.16 -13.83 -33.18
CA PRO A 38 24.85 -14.34 -33.58
C PRO A 38 24.10 -13.32 -34.45
N GLN A 39 23.30 -13.80 -35.38
CA GLN A 39 22.60 -12.93 -36.35
C GLN A 39 21.78 -11.84 -35.66
N ALA A 40 20.97 -12.20 -34.64
CA ALA A 40 20.13 -11.25 -33.90
C ALA A 40 20.96 -10.13 -33.24
N VAL A 41 22.13 -10.47 -32.69
CA VAL A 41 23.04 -9.49 -32.07
C VAL A 41 23.66 -8.55 -33.14
N ALA A 42 24.08 -9.11 -34.27
CA ALA A 42 24.65 -8.32 -35.37
C ALA A 42 23.63 -7.35 -36.01
N GLU A 43 22.37 -7.77 -36.13
CA GLU A 43 21.28 -6.94 -36.67
C GLU A 43 20.86 -5.85 -35.69
N SER A 44 20.81 -6.13 -34.37
CA SER A 44 20.42 -5.15 -33.36
C SER A 44 21.52 -4.18 -32.94
N LEU A 45 22.80 -4.51 -33.17
CA LEU A 45 23.96 -3.73 -32.71
C LEU A 45 23.91 -2.25 -33.15
N PRO A 46 23.65 -1.88 -34.41
CA PRO A 46 23.62 -0.49 -34.79
C PRO A 46 22.54 0.31 -34.07
N TRP A 47 21.38 -0.27 -33.87
CA TRP A 47 20.30 0.37 -33.13
C TRP A 47 20.66 0.56 -31.65
N VAL A 48 21.13 -0.50 -30.97
CA VAL A 48 21.52 -0.44 -29.57
C VAL A 48 22.62 0.60 -29.36
N TRP A 49 23.63 0.66 -30.24
CA TRP A 49 24.71 1.64 -30.13
C TRP A 49 24.28 3.07 -30.47
N ALA A 50 23.31 3.24 -31.34
CA ALA A 50 22.71 4.55 -31.58
C ALA A 50 21.90 5.04 -30.40
N ALA A 51 21.18 4.13 -29.70
CA ALA A 51 20.31 4.46 -28.58
C ALA A 51 21.06 4.59 -27.25
N SER A 52 22.16 3.84 -27.02
CA SER A 52 22.91 3.82 -25.75
C SER A 52 24.40 4.03 -25.94
N ASN A 53 24.88 5.24 -25.61
CA ASN A 53 26.31 5.53 -25.54
C ASN A 53 26.98 4.73 -24.40
N PHE A 54 26.25 4.43 -23.30
CA PHE A 54 26.79 3.58 -22.21
C PHE A 54 27.21 2.21 -22.75
N VAL A 55 26.32 1.50 -23.45
CA VAL A 55 26.63 0.18 -24.04
C VAL A 55 27.81 0.29 -25.01
N THR A 56 27.80 1.29 -25.91
CA THR A 56 28.88 1.54 -26.86
C THR A 56 30.22 1.69 -26.17
N GLN A 57 30.29 2.55 -25.14
CA GLN A 57 31.56 2.80 -24.41
C GLN A 57 32.04 1.59 -23.63
N GLN A 58 31.14 0.78 -23.05
CA GLN A 58 31.53 -0.46 -22.37
C GLN A 58 32.11 -1.47 -23.35
N CYS A 59 31.51 -1.66 -24.51
CA CYS A 59 32.03 -2.54 -25.55
C CYS A 59 33.39 -2.05 -26.09
N LEU A 60 33.59 -0.73 -26.26
CA LEU A 60 34.87 -0.17 -26.70
C LEU A 60 35.99 -0.32 -25.65
N ARG A 61 35.65 -0.18 -24.37
CA ARG A 61 36.63 -0.34 -23.25
C ARG A 61 37.05 -1.78 -23.04
N GLN A 62 36.11 -2.71 -23.20
CA GLN A 62 36.31 -4.14 -23.02
C GLN A 62 35.76 -4.89 -24.25
N PRO A 63 36.54 -5.03 -25.34
CA PRO A 63 36.05 -5.65 -26.56
C PRO A 63 35.58 -7.10 -26.42
N THR A 64 36.16 -7.85 -25.51
CA THR A 64 35.74 -9.24 -25.19
C THR A 64 34.33 -9.34 -24.60
N LEU A 65 33.83 -8.27 -23.97
CA LEU A 65 32.53 -8.25 -23.33
C LEU A 65 31.38 -8.64 -24.28
N LEU A 66 31.41 -8.12 -25.50
CA LEU A 66 30.38 -8.41 -26.49
C LEU A 66 30.44 -9.88 -26.96
N SER A 67 31.66 -10.42 -27.13
CA SER A 67 31.85 -11.83 -27.47
C SER A 67 31.36 -12.76 -26.33
N ASP A 68 31.70 -12.43 -25.08
CA ASP A 68 31.31 -13.20 -23.91
C ASP A 68 29.78 -13.21 -23.73
N LEU A 69 29.13 -12.05 -23.87
CA LEU A 69 27.69 -11.93 -23.81
C LEU A 69 26.98 -12.65 -24.95
N ALA A 70 27.53 -12.59 -26.17
CA ALA A 70 26.96 -13.26 -27.33
C ALA A 70 27.03 -14.80 -27.25
N GLN A 71 28.03 -15.35 -26.56
CA GLN A 71 28.16 -16.79 -26.33
C GLN A 71 27.19 -17.33 -25.28
N GLU A 72 26.75 -16.51 -24.33
CA GLU A 72 25.90 -16.89 -23.21
C GLU A 72 24.39 -16.72 -23.50
N ASP A 73 23.94 -16.58 -24.73
CA ASP A 73 22.55 -16.28 -25.09
C ASP A 73 22.05 -14.96 -24.46
N LEU A 74 22.40 -13.87 -25.10
CA LEU A 74 22.03 -12.50 -24.68
C LEU A 74 20.52 -12.28 -24.55
N GLN A 75 19.69 -13.12 -25.17
CA GLN A 75 18.23 -13.04 -25.11
C GLN A 75 17.63 -13.65 -23.84
N GLN A 76 18.39 -14.51 -23.13
CA GLN A 76 17.89 -15.23 -21.96
C GLN A 76 17.56 -14.30 -20.80
N GLU A 77 16.39 -14.51 -20.16
CA GLU A 77 16.02 -13.89 -18.89
C GLU A 77 16.74 -14.58 -17.74
N TYR A 78 17.24 -13.79 -16.77
CA TYR A 78 17.87 -14.33 -15.58
C TYR A 78 16.96 -14.21 -14.36
N SER A 79 16.87 -15.32 -13.59
CA SER A 79 16.23 -15.31 -12.28
C SER A 79 17.14 -14.66 -11.22
N TRP A 80 16.58 -14.35 -10.06
CA TRP A 80 17.37 -13.88 -8.91
C TRP A 80 18.45 -14.89 -8.51
N GLU A 81 18.13 -16.19 -8.53
CA GLU A 81 19.07 -17.27 -8.22
C GLU A 81 20.25 -17.27 -9.19
N THR A 82 20.00 -17.05 -10.48
CA THR A 82 21.05 -16.96 -11.49
C THR A 82 22.03 -15.86 -11.20
N TYR A 83 21.54 -14.65 -10.86
CA TYR A 83 22.40 -13.54 -10.49
C TYR A 83 23.20 -13.83 -9.22
N ARG A 84 22.53 -14.34 -8.20
CA ARG A 84 23.16 -14.71 -6.91
C ARG A 84 24.28 -15.73 -7.10
N ASP A 85 24.01 -16.81 -7.82
CA ASP A 85 24.95 -17.93 -7.98
C ASP A 85 26.18 -17.49 -8.77
N ARG A 86 26.01 -16.75 -9.88
CA ARG A 86 27.11 -16.17 -10.67
C ARG A 86 27.96 -15.19 -9.85
N LEU A 87 27.34 -14.34 -9.06
CA LEU A 87 28.05 -13.39 -8.23
C LEU A 87 28.76 -14.07 -7.06
N THR A 88 28.15 -15.08 -6.44
CA THR A 88 28.76 -15.89 -5.38
C THR A 88 30.01 -16.61 -5.88
N GLU A 89 29.96 -17.23 -7.06
CA GLU A 89 31.11 -17.86 -7.70
C GLU A 89 32.24 -16.87 -7.93
N LYS A 90 31.90 -15.69 -8.48
CA LYS A 90 32.87 -14.63 -8.76
C LYS A 90 33.53 -14.08 -7.50
N LEU A 91 32.79 -13.99 -6.40
CA LEU A 91 33.28 -13.49 -5.12
C LEU A 91 33.94 -14.57 -4.24
N HIS A 92 33.96 -15.84 -4.69
CA HIS A 92 34.49 -16.95 -3.84
C HIS A 92 35.94 -16.69 -3.34
N SER A 93 36.82 -16.22 -4.22
CA SER A 93 38.22 -15.96 -3.92
C SER A 93 38.51 -14.57 -3.33
N VAL A 94 37.50 -13.71 -3.19
CA VAL A 94 37.64 -12.33 -2.72
C VAL A 94 37.83 -12.33 -1.19
N THR A 95 38.92 -11.72 -0.74
CA THR A 95 39.29 -11.62 0.68
C THR A 95 39.47 -10.18 1.17
N GLN A 96 39.44 -9.19 0.26
CA GLN A 96 39.65 -7.78 0.60
C GLN A 96 38.49 -6.91 0.06
N GLU A 97 38.16 -5.84 0.77
CA GLU A 97 37.08 -4.93 0.42
C GLU A 97 37.31 -4.25 -0.95
N THR A 98 38.56 -3.89 -1.28
CA THR A 98 38.89 -3.29 -2.59
C THR A 98 38.61 -4.22 -3.76
N ASP A 99 38.84 -5.53 -3.60
CA ASP A 99 38.55 -6.52 -4.62
C ASP A 99 37.07 -6.79 -4.69
N LEU A 100 36.35 -6.84 -3.56
CA LEU A 100 34.88 -6.91 -3.50
C LEU A 100 34.27 -5.76 -4.32
N MET A 101 34.70 -4.53 -4.07
CA MET A 101 34.20 -3.35 -4.75
C MET A 101 34.46 -3.39 -6.26
N ARG A 102 35.62 -3.87 -6.70
CA ARG A 102 35.95 -4.02 -8.12
C ARG A 102 35.08 -5.07 -8.80
N GLU A 103 34.96 -6.25 -8.22
CA GLU A 103 34.21 -7.37 -8.79
C GLU A 103 32.71 -7.05 -8.90
N LEU A 104 32.13 -6.38 -7.88
CA LEU A 104 30.73 -5.93 -7.93
C LEU A 104 30.48 -4.96 -9.09
N ARG A 105 31.39 -4.01 -9.31
CA ARG A 105 31.26 -3.00 -10.38
C ARG A 105 31.38 -3.61 -11.76
N GLN A 106 32.34 -4.49 -11.96
CA GLN A 106 32.54 -5.19 -13.21
C GLN A 106 31.34 -6.11 -13.53
N PHE A 107 30.83 -6.80 -12.52
CA PHE A 107 29.61 -7.60 -12.66
C PHE A 107 28.41 -6.74 -13.06
N ARG A 108 28.19 -5.64 -12.35
CA ARG A 108 27.11 -4.69 -12.67
C ARG A 108 27.25 -4.15 -14.09
N GLN A 109 28.44 -3.72 -14.51
CA GLN A 109 28.65 -3.17 -15.86
C GLN A 109 28.28 -4.18 -16.93
N ARG A 110 28.74 -5.43 -16.79
CA ARG A 110 28.41 -6.53 -17.70
C ARG A 110 26.90 -6.77 -17.79
N GLU A 111 26.25 -6.92 -16.66
CA GLU A 111 24.81 -7.19 -16.64
C GLU A 111 23.98 -6.00 -17.10
N MET A 112 24.40 -4.77 -16.83
CA MET A 112 23.74 -3.57 -17.39
C MET A 112 23.80 -3.54 -18.90
N VAL A 113 24.93 -3.90 -19.54
CA VAL A 113 25.01 -4.01 -20.99
C VAL A 113 23.99 -5.04 -21.51
N ARG A 114 23.91 -6.22 -20.87
CA ARG A 114 22.94 -7.26 -21.22
C ARG A 114 21.49 -6.78 -21.12
N ILE A 115 21.13 -6.16 -19.99
CA ILE A 115 19.78 -5.69 -19.72
C ILE A 115 19.37 -4.59 -20.69
N ILE A 116 20.23 -3.57 -20.90
CA ILE A 116 19.97 -2.47 -21.83
C ILE A 116 19.84 -2.97 -23.26
N TRP A 117 20.70 -3.93 -23.66
CA TRP A 117 20.61 -4.53 -25.00
C TRP A 117 19.27 -5.19 -25.24
N ARG A 118 18.82 -6.03 -24.29
CA ARG A 118 17.54 -6.73 -24.38
C ARG A 118 16.35 -5.76 -24.45
N ASP A 119 16.39 -4.69 -23.65
CA ASP A 119 15.35 -3.68 -23.62
C ASP A 119 15.28 -2.88 -24.94
N ILE A 120 16.40 -2.36 -25.43
CA ILE A 120 16.45 -1.59 -26.69
C ILE A 120 16.14 -2.48 -27.90
N ALA A 121 16.66 -3.70 -27.95
CA ALA A 121 16.40 -4.64 -29.04
C ALA A 121 14.97 -5.20 -29.05
N GLY A 122 14.15 -4.88 -28.05
CA GLY A 122 12.78 -5.39 -27.94
C GLY A 122 12.68 -6.87 -27.57
N TRP A 123 13.73 -7.46 -26.96
CA TRP A 123 13.77 -8.84 -26.50
C TRP A 123 13.23 -9.01 -25.07
N ALA A 124 12.99 -7.93 -24.37
CA ALA A 124 12.36 -7.88 -23.05
C ALA A 124 11.24 -6.84 -23.05
N GLU A 125 10.15 -7.16 -22.36
CA GLU A 125 9.13 -6.18 -22.05
C GLU A 125 9.61 -5.27 -20.89
N LEU A 126 9.00 -4.10 -20.72
CA LEU A 126 9.32 -3.17 -19.64
C LEU A 126 9.38 -3.84 -18.27
N MET A 127 8.39 -4.71 -17.97
CA MET A 127 8.32 -5.36 -16.67
C MET A 127 9.39 -6.44 -16.47
N ASP A 128 9.91 -7.02 -17.54
CA ASP A 128 11.03 -7.95 -17.49
C ASP A 128 12.33 -7.20 -17.23
N THR A 129 12.54 -6.08 -17.92
CA THR A 129 13.70 -5.19 -17.72
C THR A 129 13.76 -4.67 -16.27
N THR A 130 12.64 -4.17 -15.73
CA THR A 130 12.60 -3.66 -14.34
C THR A 130 12.80 -4.76 -13.30
N ARG A 131 12.34 -5.98 -13.57
CA ARG A 131 12.56 -7.15 -12.73
C ARG A 131 14.02 -7.58 -12.77
N ASP A 132 14.63 -7.66 -13.94
CA ASP A 132 16.05 -7.98 -14.14
C ASP A 132 16.94 -7.00 -13.35
N LEU A 133 16.67 -5.69 -13.45
CA LEU A 133 17.40 -4.65 -12.70
C LEU A 133 17.23 -4.80 -11.18
N SER A 134 16.03 -5.14 -10.73
CA SER A 134 15.77 -5.35 -9.30
C SER A 134 16.49 -6.58 -8.78
N HIS A 135 16.50 -7.69 -9.53
CA HIS A 135 17.23 -8.90 -9.19
C HIS A 135 18.75 -8.67 -9.16
N LEU A 136 19.28 -7.89 -10.10
CA LEU A 136 20.70 -7.51 -10.11
C LEU A 136 21.05 -6.70 -8.84
N ALA A 137 20.21 -5.72 -8.47
CA ALA A 137 20.42 -4.93 -7.27
C ALA A 137 20.38 -5.78 -6.00
N GLU A 138 19.36 -6.65 -5.88
CA GLU A 138 19.23 -7.58 -4.74
C GLU A 138 20.42 -8.53 -4.62
N ALA A 139 20.88 -9.09 -5.73
CA ALA A 139 22.04 -9.97 -5.73
C ALA A 139 23.33 -9.25 -5.29
N CYS A 140 23.53 -8.00 -5.77
CA CYS A 140 24.68 -7.19 -5.34
C CYS A 140 24.61 -6.80 -3.86
N ILE A 141 23.42 -6.46 -3.35
CA ILE A 141 23.21 -6.15 -1.92
C ILE A 141 23.51 -7.38 -1.06
N ASP A 142 22.91 -8.52 -1.39
CA ASP A 142 22.99 -9.74 -0.59
C ASP A 142 24.42 -10.32 -0.58
N ALA A 143 25.08 -10.35 -1.73
CA ALA A 143 26.45 -10.84 -1.86
C ALA A 143 27.47 -9.93 -1.13
N ALA A 144 27.33 -8.61 -1.26
CA ALA A 144 28.18 -7.65 -0.53
C ALA A 144 27.96 -7.78 0.97
N LEU A 145 26.69 -7.82 1.42
CA LEU A 145 26.34 -7.96 2.83
C LEU A 145 26.91 -9.25 3.43
N THR A 146 26.79 -10.38 2.74
CA THR A 146 27.30 -11.69 3.20
C THR A 146 28.82 -11.65 3.46
N LYS A 147 29.58 -11.05 2.54
CA LYS A 147 31.05 -10.92 2.70
C LYS A 147 31.42 -9.97 3.85
N LEU A 148 30.80 -8.80 3.87
CA LEU A 148 31.08 -7.78 4.88
C LEU A 148 30.68 -8.25 6.29
N TYR A 149 29.55 -8.95 6.43
CA TYR A 149 29.11 -9.53 7.70
C TYR A 149 30.12 -10.56 8.22
N ALA A 150 30.60 -11.46 7.35
CA ALA A 150 31.62 -12.44 7.75
C ALA A 150 32.91 -11.76 8.26
N TRP A 151 33.42 -10.76 7.53
CA TRP A 151 34.63 -10.01 7.94
C TRP A 151 34.43 -9.19 9.22
N GLU A 152 33.23 -8.56 9.39
CA GLU A 152 32.96 -7.82 10.63
C GLU A 152 32.80 -8.77 11.82
N CYS A 153 32.22 -9.97 11.64
CA CYS A 153 32.18 -11.01 12.68
C CYS A 153 33.59 -11.51 13.09
N GLU A 154 34.48 -11.71 12.12
CA GLU A 154 35.87 -12.09 12.40
C GLU A 154 36.61 -11.00 13.22
N SER A 155 36.32 -9.71 12.92
CA SER A 155 37.04 -8.61 13.58
C SER A 155 36.44 -8.18 14.91
N SER A 156 35.13 -8.27 15.08
CA SER A 156 34.37 -7.67 16.20
C SER A 156 33.60 -8.69 17.04
N GLY A 157 33.50 -9.95 16.59
CA GLY A 157 32.65 -10.98 17.19
C GLY A 157 31.25 -11.03 16.55
N THR A 158 30.54 -12.14 16.74
CA THR A 158 29.21 -12.37 16.15
C THR A 158 28.12 -11.86 17.08
N PRO A 159 27.18 -10.96 16.60
CA PRO A 159 26.02 -10.58 17.36
C PRO A 159 25.11 -11.79 17.59
N GLN A 160 24.58 -11.94 18.80
CA GLN A 160 23.73 -13.07 19.20
C GLN A 160 22.50 -12.56 19.95
N ASP A 161 21.37 -13.21 19.70
CA ASP A 161 20.13 -12.99 20.45
C ASP A 161 20.22 -13.52 21.89
N SER A 162 19.12 -13.41 22.64
CA SER A 162 19.00 -13.90 24.01
C SER A 162 19.14 -15.42 24.12
N GLU A 163 18.89 -16.17 23.04
CA GLU A 163 19.00 -17.64 22.94
C GLU A 163 20.40 -18.10 22.47
N GLY A 164 21.25 -17.19 22.00
CA GLY A 164 22.58 -17.46 21.49
C GLY A 164 22.67 -17.70 19.98
N ASN A 165 21.57 -17.48 19.23
CA ASN A 165 21.58 -17.58 17.77
C ASN A 165 22.19 -16.31 17.14
N PRO A 166 22.87 -16.40 15.99
CA PRO A 166 23.42 -15.25 15.30
C PRO A 166 22.30 -14.29 14.87
N VAL A 167 22.46 -13.00 15.16
CA VAL A 167 21.59 -11.93 14.65
C VAL A 167 22.19 -11.38 13.36
N ASN A 168 21.39 -11.30 12.32
CA ASN A 168 21.78 -10.76 11.02
C ASN A 168 21.09 -9.43 10.73
N LEU A 169 21.64 -8.68 9.77
CA LEU A 169 21.03 -7.47 9.26
C LEU A 169 19.89 -7.83 8.30
N VAL A 170 18.78 -7.09 8.40
CA VAL A 170 17.69 -7.08 7.42
C VAL A 170 17.81 -5.81 6.60
N VAL A 171 17.87 -5.95 5.29
CA VAL A 171 17.88 -4.82 4.35
C VAL A 171 16.50 -4.71 3.70
N VAL A 172 15.79 -3.62 3.99
CA VAL A 172 14.49 -3.32 3.39
C VAL A 172 14.70 -2.36 2.23
N GLY A 173 14.32 -2.81 1.02
CA GLY A 173 14.27 -1.97 -0.18
C GLY A 173 12.93 -1.25 -0.25
N MET A 174 13.01 0.06 -0.50
CA MET A 174 11.88 0.96 -0.61
C MET A 174 11.61 1.33 -2.07
N GLY A 175 10.55 2.08 -2.32
CA GLY A 175 10.26 2.65 -3.61
C GLY A 175 10.23 1.63 -4.76
N LYS A 176 10.90 1.94 -5.86
CA LYS A 176 10.91 1.10 -7.07
C LYS A 176 11.60 -0.26 -6.85
N LEU A 177 12.68 -0.30 -6.07
CA LEU A 177 13.37 -1.56 -5.73
C LEU A 177 12.44 -2.51 -4.96
N GLY A 178 11.72 -1.98 -3.95
CA GLY A 178 10.79 -2.76 -3.16
C GLY A 178 9.64 -3.37 -3.97
N ALA A 179 9.25 -2.72 -5.08
CA ALA A 179 8.18 -3.17 -5.97
C ALA A 179 8.64 -4.05 -7.15
N TRP A 180 9.92 -4.36 -7.29
CA TRP A 180 10.53 -4.94 -8.50
C TRP A 180 10.32 -4.09 -9.76
N GLU A 181 10.32 -2.78 -9.60
CA GLU A 181 10.09 -1.79 -10.64
C GLU A 181 11.30 -0.86 -10.83
N LEU A 182 12.53 -1.32 -10.49
CA LEU A 182 13.74 -0.51 -10.53
C LEU A 182 14.02 0.00 -11.95
N ASN A 183 14.41 1.25 -12.08
CA ASN A 183 14.86 1.83 -13.35
C ASN A 183 16.35 1.58 -13.58
N LEU A 184 16.77 1.79 -14.81
CA LEU A 184 18.17 1.61 -15.26
C LEU A 184 19.17 2.46 -14.48
N SER A 185 18.83 3.71 -14.17
CA SER A 185 19.69 4.59 -13.38
C SER A 185 18.93 5.24 -12.23
N SER A 186 18.31 4.42 -11.37
CA SER A 186 17.67 4.85 -10.11
C SER A 186 18.63 4.75 -8.94
N ASP A 187 18.39 5.59 -7.93
CA ASP A 187 18.87 5.33 -6.59
C ASP A 187 18.11 4.13 -6.01
N ILE A 188 18.74 3.39 -5.12
CA ILE A 188 18.09 2.37 -4.29
C ILE A 188 17.86 2.95 -2.90
N ASP A 189 16.59 3.09 -2.54
CA ASP A 189 16.20 3.54 -1.21
C ASP A 189 16.25 2.35 -0.25
N LEU A 190 17.04 2.43 0.83
CA LEU A 190 17.24 1.33 1.76
C LEU A 190 16.93 1.74 3.20
N ILE A 191 16.48 0.77 4.01
CA ILE A 191 16.39 0.86 5.46
C ILE A 191 17.07 -0.38 6.05
N PHE A 192 17.94 -0.18 7.05
CA PHE A 192 18.62 -1.26 7.75
C PHE A 192 17.98 -1.51 9.11
N ALA A 193 17.62 -2.77 9.35
CA ALA A 193 17.00 -3.19 10.60
C ALA A 193 17.63 -4.50 11.12
N PHE A 194 17.49 -4.77 12.42
CA PHE A 194 17.94 -6.01 13.05
C PHE A 194 16.97 -6.41 14.19
N ALA A 195 16.91 -7.70 14.48
CA ALA A 195 15.85 -8.24 15.32
C ALA A 195 15.95 -7.78 16.79
N GLU A 196 17.09 -7.93 17.43
CA GLU A 196 17.24 -7.78 18.89
C GLU A 196 18.45 -6.92 19.26
N GLU A 197 18.24 -6.00 20.20
CA GLU A 197 19.32 -5.23 20.83
C GLU A 197 20.13 -6.12 21.78
N GLY A 198 21.43 -5.86 21.84
CA GLY A 198 22.32 -6.61 22.70
C GLY A 198 23.75 -6.07 22.67
N ALA A 199 24.62 -6.77 23.32
CA ALA A 199 26.07 -6.51 23.31
C ALA A 199 26.84 -7.78 22.89
N ILE A 200 27.82 -7.62 22.02
CA ILE A 200 28.69 -8.71 21.59
C ILE A 200 29.56 -9.11 22.75
N LYS A 201 29.45 -10.36 23.19
CA LYS A 201 30.12 -10.89 24.37
C LYS A 201 31.65 -11.14 24.16
N THR A 202 32.06 -11.20 22.91
CA THR A 202 33.44 -11.45 22.48
C THR A 202 33.99 -10.26 21.68
N GLY A 203 35.30 -10.14 21.61
CA GLY A 203 35.92 -9.08 20.81
C GLY A 203 35.92 -7.71 21.51
N ARG A 204 35.49 -6.66 20.82
CA ARG A 204 35.53 -5.26 21.27
C ARG A 204 34.41 -4.83 22.21
N GLY A 205 33.46 -5.71 22.53
CA GLY A 205 32.31 -5.39 23.39
C GLY A 205 31.33 -4.37 22.78
N LEU A 206 31.17 -4.39 21.46
CA LEU A 206 30.25 -3.48 20.73
C LEU A 206 28.79 -3.83 21.04
N SER A 207 27.93 -2.83 21.03
CA SER A 207 26.47 -3.05 20.94
C SER A 207 26.10 -3.54 19.56
N HIS A 208 24.93 -4.21 19.44
CA HIS A 208 24.37 -4.59 18.13
C HIS A 208 24.17 -3.37 17.23
N SER A 209 23.66 -2.27 17.78
CA SER A 209 23.51 -1.00 17.05
C SER A 209 24.84 -0.49 16.46
N GLU A 210 25.94 -0.55 17.20
CA GLU A 210 27.25 -0.12 16.72
C GLU A 210 27.80 -1.06 15.64
N PHE A 211 27.64 -2.39 15.84
CA PHE A 211 28.05 -3.40 14.88
C PHE A 211 27.30 -3.21 13.55
N PHE A 212 25.96 -3.16 13.57
CA PHE A 212 25.16 -3.02 12.37
C PHE A 212 25.29 -1.65 11.70
N ALA A 213 25.58 -0.59 12.46
CA ALA A 213 25.91 0.70 11.88
C ALA A 213 27.26 0.70 11.12
N ARG A 214 28.26 -0.10 11.57
CA ARG A 214 29.52 -0.29 10.82
C ARG A 214 29.29 -1.11 9.57
N LEU A 215 28.62 -2.24 9.71
CA LEU A 215 28.26 -3.12 8.60
C LEU A 215 27.47 -2.36 7.52
N GLY A 216 26.48 -1.57 7.92
CA GLY A 216 25.67 -0.75 7.01
C GLY A 216 26.51 0.31 6.27
N ARG A 217 27.47 0.96 6.95
CA ARG A 217 28.41 1.87 6.28
C ARG A 217 29.30 1.15 5.27
N GLY A 218 29.80 -0.03 5.62
CA GLY A 218 30.57 -0.88 4.69
C GLY A 218 29.74 -1.24 3.45
N LEU A 219 28.48 -1.63 3.64
CA LEU A 219 27.58 -1.97 2.54
C LEU A 219 27.33 -0.75 1.62
N ILE A 220 27.03 0.43 2.18
CA ILE A 220 26.86 1.66 1.41
C ILE A 220 28.13 1.97 0.60
N ASN A 221 29.31 1.91 1.23
CA ASN A 221 30.59 2.14 0.53
C ASN A 221 30.79 1.15 -0.62
N ALA A 222 30.54 -0.13 -0.38
CA ALA A 222 30.69 -1.16 -1.40
C ALA A 222 29.81 -0.91 -2.63
N LEU A 223 28.61 -0.39 -2.44
CA LEU A 223 27.63 -0.15 -3.51
C LEU A 223 27.76 1.22 -4.16
N ASP A 224 27.88 2.30 -3.40
CA ASP A 224 27.71 3.68 -3.84
C ASP A 224 29.02 4.39 -4.15
N GLN A 225 30.14 4.04 -3.51
CA GLN A 225 31.39 4.76 -3.68
C GLN A 225 31.85 4.77 -5.14
N GLN A 226 32.11 5.96 -5.68
CA GLN A 226 32.67 6.11 -7.02
C GLN A 226 34.14 5.70 -7.05
N THR A 227 34.49 4.76 -7.93
CA THR A 227 35.86 4.30 -8.19
C THR A 227 36.24 4.46 -9.66
N ALA A 228 37.44 3.99 -10.05
CA ALA A 228 37.84 3.95 -11.46
C ALA A 228 36.90 3.05 -12.31
N ASP A 229 36.31 2.01 -11.67
CA ASP A 229 35.32 1.12 -12.30
C ASP A 229 33.87 1.64 -12.17
N GLY A 230 33.65 2.87 -11.70
CA GLY A 230 32.32 3.45 -11.50
C GLY A 230 31.73 3.12 -10.12
N PHE A 231 30.41 2.94 -10.08
CA PHE A 231 29.62 2.56 -8.89
C PHE A 231 28.78 1.33 -9.20
N VAL A 232 28.21 0.70 -8.15
CA VAL A 232 27.23 -0.39 -8.31
C VAL A 232 25.81 0.19 -8.38
N PHE A 233 25.34 0.78 -7.26
CA PHE A 233 24.08 1.53 -7.20
C PHE A 233 24.25 2.71 -6.24
N ARG A 234 23.66 3.85 -6.57
CA ARG A 234 23.54 4.98 -5.64
C ARG A 234 22.57 4.59 -4.52
N VAL A 235 22.95 4.84 -3.28
CA VAL A 235 22.19 4.42 -2.09
C VAL A 235 21.56 5.65 -1.42
N ASP A 236 20.23 5.63 -1.23
CA ASP A 236 19.52 6.64 -0.47
C ASP A 236 18.98 6.05 0.85
N MET A 237 19.41 6.64 1.98
CA MET A 237 19.00 6.22 3.32
C MET A 237 18.03 7.19 3.99
N ARG A 238 17.51 8.20 3.27
CA ARG A 238 16.66 9.26 3.85
C ARG A 238 15.27 8.80 4.28
N LEU A 239 14.80 7.65 3.78
CA LEU A 239 13.52 7.07 4.17
C LEU A 239 13.56 6.29 5.50
N ARG A 240 14.75 6.17 6.13
CA ARG A 240 14.87 5.52 7.43
C ARG A 240 14.21 6.35 8.55
N PRO A 241 13.79 5.73 9.68
CA PRO A 241 13.28 6.45 10.85
C PRO A 241 14.17 7.63 11.26
N PHE A 242 13.56 8.79 11.48
CA PHE A 242 14.21 10.09 11.73
C PHE A 242 15.08 10.63 10.57
N GLY A 243 15.07 10.03 9.39
CA GLY A 243 15.84 10.50 8.23
C GLY A 243 17.33 10.60 8.52
N ASP A 244 17.98 11.69 8.11
CA ASP A 244 19.43 11.87 8.26
C ASP A 244 19.91 12.00 9.72
N SER A 245 19.02 12.36 10.64
CA SER A 245 19.33 12.44 12.08
C SER A 245 19.17 11.09 12.82
N GLY A 246 18.54 10.09 12.17
CA GLY A 246 18.31 8.78 12.76
C GLY A 246 19.50 7.84 12.67
N ALA A 247 19.49 6.78 13.51
CA ALA A 247 20.46 5.71 13.44
C ALA A 247 20.49 5.06 12.05
N LEU A 248 21.67 4.63 11.61
CA LEU A 248 21.83 3.99 10.29
C LEU A 248 21.17 2.61 10.24
N ALA A 249 21.26 1.85 11.34
CA ALA A 249 20.57 0.59 11.55
C ALA A 249 19.73 0.68 12.83
N ILE A 250 18.54 0.12 12.83
CA ILE A 250 17.57 0.26 13.93
C ILE A 250 17.02 -1.12 14.31
N SER A 251 16.81 -1.37 15.62
CA SER A 251 16.16 -2.60 16.06
C SER A 251 14.66 -2.61 15.75
N PHE A 252 14.05 -3.80 15.60
CA PHE A 252 12.64 -3.95 15.31
C PHE A 252 11.77 -3.23 16.34
N ALA A 253 12.06 -3.39 17.62
CA ALA A 253 11.32 -2.74 18.70
C ALA A 253 11.38 -1.20 18.62
N ALA A 254 12.57 -0.64 18.30
CA ALA A 254 12.71 0.80 18.13
C ALA A 254 12.01 1.31 16.86
N MET A 255 12.00 0.51 15.80
CA MET A 255 11.30 0.82 14.54
C MET A 255 9.78 0.81 14.72
N GLU A 256 9.25 -0.17 15.42
CA GLU A 256 7.82 -0.26 15.78
C GLU A 256 7.39 0.96 16.59
N ASN A 257 8.12 1.26 17.67
CA ASN A 257 7.84 2.43 18.51
C ASN A 257 7.89 3.74 17.72
N TYR A 258 8.85 3.88 16.79
CA TYR A 258 8.92 5.05 15.92
C TYR A 258 7.66 5.22 15.08
N TYR A 259 7.22 4.17 14.36
CA TYR A 259 6.05 4.29 13.49
C TYR A 259 4.73 4.40 14.25
N GLN A 260 4.64 3.87 15.46
CA GLN A 260 3.47 4.07 16.33
C GLN A 260 3.33 5.50 16.83
N ILE A 261 4.44 6.17 17.19
CA ILE A 261 4.42 7.49 17.84
C ILE A 261 4.67 8.63 16.84
N HIS A 262 5.59 8.45 15.91
CA HIS A 262 6.12 9.50 15.03
C HIS A 262 5.80 9.29 13.55
N GLY A 263 5.29 8.12 13.17
CA GLY A 263 5.02 7.77 11.78
C GLY A 263 4.08 8.76 11.10
N ARG A 264 4.51 9.32 9.96
CA ARG A 264 3.78 10.31 9.18
C ARG A 264 3.11 9.67 7.97
N GLU A 265 2.10 10.33 7.40
CA GLU A 265 1.38 9.81 6.23
C GLU A 265 2.29 9.61 4.99
N TRP A 266 3.29 10.46 4.78
CA TRP A 266 4.24 10.28 3.68
C TRP A 266 5.16 9.05 3.88
N GLU A 267 5.50 8.69 5.13
CA GLU A 267 6.26 7.48 5.44
C GLU A 267 5.39 6.23 5.24
N ARG A 268 4.13 6.32 5.64
CA ARG A 268 3.13 5.30 5.38
C ARG A 268 2.96 5.04 3.88
N TYR A 269 2.89 6.12 3.07
CA TYR A 269 2.88 6.05 1.62
C TYR A 269 4.16 5.38 1.06
N ALA A 270 5.34 5.74 1.57
CA ALA A 270 6.60 5.13 1.14
C ALA A 270 6.67 3.64 1.46
N MET A 271 6.13 3.22 2.62
CA MET A 271 6.12 1.83 3.09
C MET A 271 5.23 0.88 2.27
N ILE A 272 4.31 1.38 1.42
CA ILE A 272 3.49 0.53 0.53
C ILE A 272 4.36 -0.40 -0.32
N LYS A 273 5.48 0.11 -0.80
CA LYS A 273 6.41 -0.62 -1.67
C LYS A 273 7.54 -1.33 -0.90
N ALA A 274 7.58 -1.22 0.43
CA ALA A 274 8.65 -1.80 1.25
C ALA A 274 8.72 -3.33 1.13
N ARG A 275 9.94 -3.87 0.99
CA ARG A 275 10.21 -5.30 0.85
C ARG A 275 11.62 -5.65 1.31
N VAL A 276 11.80 -6.81 1.90
CA VAL A 276 13.14 -7.35 2.21
C VAL A 276 13.89 -7.67 0.92
N VAL A 277 15.07 -7.08 0.74
CA VAL A 277 15.90 -7.21 -0.47
C VAL A 277 17.27 -7.85 -0.21
N GLY A 278 17.64 -8.06 1.05
CA GLY A 278 18.88 -8.74 1.42
C GLY A 278 18.96 -9.02 2.92
N GLY A 279 19.87 -9.90 3.31
CA GLY A 279 20.10 -10.32 4.67
C GLY A 279 19.13 -11.38 5.18
N ASP A 280 18.75 -11.30 6.44
CA ASP A 280 17.87 -12.29 7.07
C ASP A 280 16.42 -12.17 6.57
N ARG A 281 16.04 -13.11 5.72
CA ARG A 281 14.69 -13.10 5.09
C ARG A 281 13.61 -13.48 6.08
N GLN A 282 13.86 -14.41 7.00
CA GLN A 282 12.88 -14.86 7.99
C GLN A 282 12.59 -13.72 8.99
N ALA A 283 13.60 -13.15 9.61
CA ALA A 283 13.44 -11.98 10.48
C ALA A 283 12.82 -10.79 9.72
N GLY A 284 13.13 -10.66 8.42
CA GLY A 284 12.54 -9.66 7.56
C GLY A 284 11.03 -9.84 7.33
N GLU A 285 10.53 -11.07 7.21
CA GLU A 285 9.10 -11.35 7.12
C GLU A 285 8.38 -10.98 8.42
N GLU A 286 8.95 -11.25 9.56
CA GLU A 286 8.45 -10.85 10.89
C GLU A 286 8.38 -9.32 10.99
N LEU A 287 9.43 -8.61 10.58
CA LEU A 287 9.44 -7.15 10.51
C LEU A 287 8.31 -6.61 9.63
N MET A 288 8.15 -7.16 8.43
CA MET A 288 7.11 -6.69 7.50
C MET A 288 5.70 -6.98 8.02
N ALA A 289 5.50 -8.09 8.73
CA ALA A 289 4.22 -8.40 9.39
C ALA A 289 3.90 -7.40 10.52
N MET A 290 4.90 -7.05 11.35
CA MET A 290 4.80 -6.06 12.42
C MET A 290 4.45 -4.66 11.88
N LEU A 291 5.01 -4.25 10.73
CA LEU A 291 4.78 -2.93 10.13
C LEU A 291 3.46 -2.84 9.34
N LYS A 292 2.85 -3.97 8.96
CA LYS A 292 1.63 -4.00 8.14
C LYS A 292 0.46 -3.18 8.71
N PRO A 293 0.15 -3.19 10.03
CA PRO A 293 -0.92 -2.37 10.60
C PRO A 293 -0.68 -0.87 10.50
N PHE A 294 0.58 -0.42 10.50
CA PHE A 294 0.94 0.97 10.26
C PHE A 294 0.60 1.39 8.82
N VAL A 295 0.90 0.54 7.82
CA VAL A 295 0.69 0.84 6.40
C VAL A 295 -0.79 0.74 6.02
N TYR A 296 -1.45 -0.35 6.41
CA TYR A 296 -2.81 -0.69 6.00
C TYR A 296 -3.74 -0.70 7.21
N ARG A 297 -4.43 0.43 7.43
CA ARG A 297 -5.41 0.57 8.52
C ARG A 297 -6.65 -0.27 8.23
N ARG A 298 -7.23 -0.88 9.27
CA ARG A 298 -8.42 -1.72 9.14
C ARG A 298 -9.70 -0.95 8.74
N TYR A 299 -9.77 0.34 9.04
CA TYR A 299 -10.86 1.23 8.62
C TYR A 299 -10.50 1.93 7.31
N LEU A 300 -11.51 2.35 6.57
CA LEU A 300 -11.32 3.14 5.35
C LEU A 300 -10.72 4.51 5.71
N ASP A 301 -9.55 4.78 5.17
CA ASP A 301 -8.77 5.96 5.54
C ASP A 301 -8.89 7.07 4.49
N PHE A 302 -9.95 7.85 4.62
CA PHE A 302 -10.17 9.00 3.73
C PHE A 302 -9.26 10.19 4.01
N GLY A 303 -8.59 10.25 5.17
CA GLY A 303 -7.54 11.21 5.42
C GLY A 303 -6.36 11.11 4.45
N ALA A 304 -6.19 9.94 3.83
CA ALA A 304 -5.20 9.74 2.78
C ALA A 304 -5.45 10.62 1.53
N TYR A 305 -6.72 10.88 1.17
CA TYR A 305 -7.04 11.80 0.05
C TYR A 305 -6.47 13.19 0.26
N GLU A 306 -6.71 13.76 1.44
CA GLU A 306 -6.26 15.11 1.76
C GLU A 306 -4.73 15.19 1.83
N SER A 307 -4.10 14.24 2.51
CA SER A 307 -2.64 14.17 2.60
C SER A 307 -1.97 14.04 1.22
N LEU A 308 -2.56 13.27 0.31
CA LEU A 308 -2.05 13.13 -1.05
C LEU A 308 -2.32 14.36 -1.91
N ARG A 309 -3.45 15.08 -1.72
CA ARG A 309 -3.71 16.39 -2.36
C ARG A 309 -2.71 17.45 -1.91
N GLU A 310 -2.42 17.52 -0.61
CA GLU A 310 -1.39 18.41 -0.07
C GLU A 310 -0.03 18.09 -0.69
N MET A 311 0.35 16.81 -0.72
CA MET A 311 1.59 16.36 -1.34
C MET A 311 1.64 16.71 -2.83
N LYS A 312 0.53 16.51 -3.59
CA LYS A 312 0.41 16.95 -4.99
C LYS A 312 0.66 18.45 -5.12
N THR A 313 0.00 19.24 -4.28
CA THR A 313 0.10 20.72 -4.31
C THR A 313 1.53 21.18 -4.08
N LEU A 314 2.23 20.58 -3.12
CA LEU A 314 3.65 20.88 -2.85
C LEU A 314 4.54 20.49 -4.05
N ILE A 315 4.34 19.31 -4.62
CA ILE A 315 5.09 18.86 -5.80
C ILE A 315 4.81 19.76 -7.00
N SER A 316 3.55 20.09 -7.29
CA SER A 316 3.18 20.94 -8.43
C SER A 316 3.78 22.35 -8.32
N ARG A 317 3.83 22.92 -7.09
CA ARG A 317 4.52 24.20 -6.83
C ARG A 317 6.02 24.08 -7.09
N GLU A 318 6.64 23.00 -6.66
CA GLU A 318 8.08 22.77 -6.85
C GLU A 318 8.43 22.54 -8.33
N VAL A 319 7.61 21.78 -9.08
CA VAL A 319 7.74 21.56 -10.53
C VAL A 319 7.66 22.88 -11.29
N LYS A 320 6.66 23.73 -10.99
CA LYS A 320 6.54 25.08 -11.60
C LYS A 320 7.72 25.97 -11.24
N ARG A 321 8.13 25.97 -9.96
CA ARG A 321 9.28 26.78 -9.50
C ARG A 321 10.57 26.44 -10.19
N LYS A 322 10.80 25.13 -10.50
CA LYS A 322 12.02 24.63 -11.15
C LYS A 322 11.92 24.54 -12.67
N GLY A 323 10.81 24.92 -13.29
CA GLY A 323 10.61 24.82 -14.75
C GLY A 323 10.69 23.38 -15.28
N MET A 324 10.22 22.39 -14.49
CA MET A 324 10.32 20.97 -14.83
C MET A 324 9.11 20.45 -15.61
N GLU A 325 8.51 21.25 -16.48
CA GLU A 325 7.33 20.87 -17.28
C GLU A 325 7.64 19.75 -18.28
N HIS A 326 8.89 19.66 -18.75
CA HIS A 326 9.38 18.61 -19.63
C HIS A 326 9.84 17.34 -18.91
N ASN A 327 9.59 17.21 -17.61
CA ASN A 327 9.93 16.04 -16.82
C ASN A 327 8.83 14.97 -16.95
N VAL A 328 9.16 13.80 -17.52
CA VAL A 328 8.19 12.71 -17.75
C VAL A 328 7.71 12.04 -16.46
N LYS A 329 8.42 12.19 -15.36
CA LYS A 329 8.06 11.63 -14.05
C LYS A 329 7.21 12.57 -13.21
N LEU A 330 7.62 13.84 -13.10
CA LEU A 330 7.04 14.82 -12.18
C LEU A 330 6.12 15.85 -12.86
N GLY A 331 6.21 16.01 -14.18
CA GLY A 331 5.32 16.90 -14.93
C GLY A 331 3.87 16.42 -14.89
N ALA A 332 2.94 17.31 -15.25
CA ALA A 332 1.52 16.97 -15.34
C ALA A 332 1.28 15.79 -16.29
N GLY A 333 0.45 14.84 -15.89
CA GLY A 333 0.25 13.59 -16.63
C GLY A 333 1.46 12.65 -16.60
N GLY A 334 2.40 12.81 -15.67
CA GLY A 334 3.61 11.99 -15.58
C GLY A 334 3.42 10.69 -14.80
N ILE A 335 4.49 9.89 -14.76
CA ILE A 335 4.52 8.57 -14.11
C ILE A 335 3.99 8.62 -12.67
N ARG A 336 4.36 9.66 -11.92
CA ARG A 336 4.01 9.81 -10.50
C ARG A 336 2.51 9.97 -10.28
N GLU A 337 1.78 10.57 -11.21
CA GLU A 337 0.33 10.71 -11.09
C GLU A 337 -0.37 9.35 -11.25
N VAL A 338 0.11 8.48 -12.12
CA VAL A 338 -0.40 7.10 -12.24
C VAL A 338 -0.13 6.31 -10.95
N GLU A 339 1.08 6.42 -10.40
CA GLU A 339 1.43 5.77 -9.13
C GLU A 339 0.57 6.28 -7.98
N PHE A 340 0.30 7.58 -7.91
CA PHE A 340 -0.55 8.18 -6.88
C PHE A 340 -1.99 7.66 -6.91
N ILE A 341 -2.59 7.49 -8.10
CA ILE A 341 -3.92 6.90 -8.23
C ILE A 341 -3.95 5.52 -7.57
N GLY A 342 -3.06 4.63 -7.95
CA GLY A 342 -3.02 3.28 -7.39
C GLY A 342 -2.76 3.25 -5.89
N GLN A 343 -1.78 4.02 -5.42
CA GLN A 343 -1.37 4.06 -4.02
C GLN A 343 -2.41 4.71 -3.10
N LEU A 344 -3.22 5.64 -3.61
CA LEU A 344 -4.37 6.18 -2.89
C LEU A 344 -5.33 5.05 -2.50
N PHE A 345 -5.75 4.21 -3.44
CA PHE A 345 -6.64 3.09 -3.17
C PHE A 345 -6.01 2.05 -2.23
N GLN A 346 -4.70 1.84 -2.34
CA GLN A 346 -3.96 0.97 -1.42
C GLN A 346 -4.04 1.47 0.03
N LEU A 347 -3.85 2.77 0.27
CA LEU A 347 -3.93 3.37 1.60
C LEU A 347 -5.36 3.37 2.16
N ILE A 348 -6.36 3.63 1.32
CA ILE A 348 -7.75 3.73 1.76
C ILE A 348 -8.35 2.35 2.05
N ARG A 349 -8.11 1.38 1.16
CA ARG A 349 -8.83 0.09 1.14
C ARG A 349 -7.95 -1.12 1.44
N GLY A 350 -6.62 -0.99 1.42
CA GLY A 350 -5.69 -2.12 1.58
C GLY A 350 -5.80 -2.86 2.91
N GLY A 351 -6.35 -2.23 3.95
CA GLY A 351 -6.65 -2.90 5.21
C GLY A 351 -7.87 -3.84 5.16
N ARG A 352 -8.76 -3.66 4.18
CA ARG A 352 -9.96 -4.50 3.96
C ARG A 352 -9.82 -5.40 2.74
N ASP A 353 -9.15 -4.94 1.70
CA ASP A 353 -8.89 -5.69 0.47
C ASP A 353 -7.41 -6.06 0.39
N SER A 354 -7.10 -7.31 0.72
CA SER A 354 -5.73 -7.82 0.75
C SER A 354 -5.04 -7.81 -0.62
N LYS A 355 -5.78 -7.83 -1.75
CA LYS A 355 -5.20 -7.74 -3.09
C LYS A 355 -4.57 -6.36 -3.34
N LEU A 356 -5.07 -5.32 -2.67
CA LEU A 356 -4.49 -3.97 -2.71
C LEU A 356 -3.19 -3.84 -1.91
N THR A 357 -2.75 -4.86 -1.18
CA THR A 357 -1.42 -4.87 -0.53
C THR A 357 -0.29 -5.31 -1.46
N ALA A 358 -0.58 -5.63 -2.73
CA ALA A 358 0.43 -5.92 -3.73
C ALA A 358 1.32 -4.69 -4.00
N ARG A 359 2.61 -4.90 -4.33
CA ARG A 359 3.58 -3.81 -4.51
C ARG A 359 3.65 -3.27 -5.94
N LYS A 360 3.39 -4.14 -6.94
CA LYS A 360 3.47 -3.77 -8.36
C LYS A 360 2.26 -2.94 -8.79
N ILE A 361 2.50 -1.72 -9.31
CA ILE A 361 1.42 -0.79 -9.67
C ILE A 361 0.47 -1.35 -10.74
N LEU A 362 0.97 -2.08 -11.73
CA LEU A 362 0.12 -2.67 -12.77
C LEU A 362 -0.85 -3.72 -12.22
N LYS A 363 -0.45 -4.50 -11.20
CA LYS A 363 -1.36 -5.43 -10.50
C LYS A 363 -2.44 -4.68 -9.73
N ILE A 364 -2.09 -3.56 -9.12
CA ILE A 364 -3.03 -2.71 -8.39
C ILE A 364 -4.05 -2.11 -9.36
N LEU A 365 -3.60 -1.46 -10.43
CA LEU A 365 -4.50 -0.86 -11.43
C LEU A 365 -5.48 -1.89 -12.00
N LYS A 366 -4.98 -3.09 -12.36
CA LYS A 366 -5.82 -4.17 -12.85
C LYS A 366 -6.90 -4.57 -11.83
N HIS A 367 -6.50 -4.74 -10.56
CA HIS A 367 -7.44 -5.08 -9.50
C HIS A 367 -8.47 -3.97 -9.24
N LEU A 368 -8.10 -2.70 -9.38
CA LEU A 368 -9.04 -1.57 -9.26
C LEU A 368 -10.16 -1.64 -10.30
N GLY A 369 -9.85 -2.10 -11.52
CA GLY A 369 -10.88 -2.36 -12.55
C GLY A 369 -11.72 -3.59 -12.25
N GLU A 370 -11.09 -4.71 -11.84
CA GLU A 370 -11.78 -5.95 -11.49
C GLU A 370 -12.76 -5.80 -10.31
N ALA A 371 -12.45 -4.89 -9.39
CA ALA A 371 -13.25 -4.60 -8.19
C ALA A 371 -14.20 -3.40 -8.37
N ASP A 372 -14.35 -2.87 -9.59
CA ASP A 372 -15.18 -1.69 -9.92
C ASP A 372 -14.83 -0.43 -9.10
N TYR A 373 -13.58 -0.31 -8.61
CA TYR A 373 -13.10 0.91 -7.93
C TYR A 373 -12.73 2.02 -8.93
N LEU A 374 -12.34 1.63 -10.15
CA LEU A 374 -12.14 2.52 -11.30
C LEU A 374 -12.83 1.93 -12.55
N PRO A 375 -13.34 2.79 -13.46
CA PRO A 375 -13.88 2.31 -14.72
C PRO A 375 -12.84 1.53 -15.55
N ALA A 376 -13.24 0.43 -16.18
CA ALA A 376 -12.35 -0.45 -16.93
C ALA A 376 -11.55 0.29 -18.02
N PHE A 377 -12.19 1.24 -18.75
CA PHE A 377 -11.51 2.05 -19.77
C PHE A 377 -10.41 2.94 -19.17
N ALA A 378 -10.64 3.52 -17.98
CA ALA A 378 -9.65 4.35 -17.31
C ALA A 378 -8.44 3.54 -16.86
N VAL A 379 -8.67 2.31 -16.38
CA VAL A 379 -7.59 1.38 -16.01
C VAL A 379 -6.74 1.01 -17.23
N GLU A 380 -7.35 0.70 -18.37
CA GLU A 380 -6.64 0.36 -19.61
C GLU A 380 -5.79 1.53 -20.12
N GLU A 381 -6.34 2.74 -20.10
CA GLU A 381 -5.61 3.96 -20.47
C GLU A 381 -4.45 4.26 -19.52
N LEU A 382 -4.64 4.11 -18.20
CA LEU A 382 -3.58 4.32 -17.20
C LEU A 382 -2.46 3.28 -17.33
N ILE A 383 -2.78 2.00 -17.55
CA ILE A 383 -1.79 0.94 -17.75
C ILE A 383 -0.95 1.22 -19.01
N THR A 384 -1.61 1.52 -20.14
CA THR A 384 -0.94 1.80 -21.41
C THR A 384 -0.04 3.04 -21.31
N ALA A 385 -0.56 4.11 -20.70
CA ALA A 385 0.22 5.33 -20.47
C ALA A 385 1.41 5.10 -19.54
N TYR A 386 1.23 4.33 -18.46
CA TYR A 386 2.31 4.00 -17.54
C TYR A 386 3.44 3.24 -18.22
N ILE A 387 3.11 2.20 -19.00
CA ILE A 387 4.12 1.44 -19.76
C ILE A 387 4.86 2.35 -20.71
N PHE A 388 4.15 3.17 -21.50
CA PHE A 388 4.77 4.11 -22.44
C PHE A 388 5.69 5.12 -21.73
N LEU A 389 5.21 5.79 -20.69
CA LEU A 389 5.99 6.78 -19.95
C LEU A 389 7.24 6.18 -19.28
N ARG A 390 7.13 4.96 -18.75
CA ARG A 390 8.26 4.24 -18.17
C ARG A 390 9.28 3.82 -19.22
N THR A 391 8.83 3.41 -20.41
CA THR A 391 9.74 3.13 -21.54
C THR A 391 10.48 4.40 -21.96
N VAL A 392 9.80 5.55 -22.03
CA VAL A 392 10.47 6.84 -22.30
C VAL A 392 11.51 7.14 -21.20
N GLU A 393 11.18 6.94 -19.92
CA GLU A 393 12.12 7.13 -18.81
C GLU A 393 13.35 6.22 -18.95
N HIS A 394 13.19 4.97 -19.37
CA HIS A 394 14.29 4.03 -19.64
C HIS A 394 15.17 4.54 -20.79
N ARG A 395 14.61 4.89 -21.94
CA ARG A 395 15.37 5.40 -23.10
C ARG A 395 16.21 6.64 -22.76
N LEU A 396 15.70 7.51 -21.88
CA LEU A 396 16.44 8.67 -21.38
C LEU A 396 17.63 8.26 -20.50
N GLN A 397 17.48 7.22 -19.67
CA GLN A 397 18.52 6.78 -18.72
C GLN A 397 19.57 5.87 -19.36
N GLU A 398 19.16 5.02 -20.32
CA GLU A 398 20.02 4.08 -21.05
C GLU A 398 21.14 4.77 -21.85
N TYR A 399 20.92 6.01 -22.23
CA TYR A 399 21.88 6.71 -23.07
C TYR A 399 23.27 6.83 -22.42
N GLU A 400 23.33 7.27 -21.15
CA GLU A 400 24.61 7.51 -20.44
C GLU A 400 24.62 6.95 -19.00
N ASP A 401 23.70 6.03 -18.64
CA ASP A 401 23.52 5.56 -17.27
C ASP A 401 23.39 6.72 -16.27
N ARG A 402 22.56 7.70 -16.62
CA ARG A 402 22.30 8.90 -15.81
C ARG A 402 20.87 8.95 -15.32
N GLN A 403 20.70 9.37 -14.05
CA GLN A 403 19.38 9.63 -13.49
C GLN A 403 18.79 10.91 -14.08
N THR A 404 18.09 10.76 -15.20
CA THR A 404 17.38 11.86 -15.86
C THR A 404 15.95 11.49 -16.19
N HIS A 405 15.08 12.49 -16.17
CA HIS A 405 13.66 12.38 -16.52
C HIS A 405 13.23 13.52 -17.44
N VAL A 406 14.18 14.32 -17.90
CA VAL A 406 13.95 15.51 -18.72
C VAL A 406 14.17 15.16 -20.18
N LEU A 407 13.21 15.55 -21.03
CA LEU A 407 13.32 15.37 -22.47
C LEU A 407 14.50 16.16 -23.04
N PRO A 408 15.24 15.63 -24.04
CA PRO A 408 16.36 16.30 -24.68
C PRO A 408 15.91 17.58 -25.38
N GLN A 409 16.78 18.61 -25.35
CA GLN A 409 16.52 19.89 -26.01
C GLN A 409 17.28 20.04 -27.35
N ASP A 410 18.28 19.22 -27.56
CA ASP A 410 19.06 19.21 -28.79
C ASP A 410 18.43 18.27 -29.84
N GLU A 411 18.60 18.63 -31.13
CA GLU A 411 17.99 17.92 -32.27
C GLU A 411 18.44 16.45 -32.36
N ILE A 412 19.71 16.15 -32.05
CA ILE A 412 20.25 14.79 -32.13
C ILE A 412 19.68 13.94 -31.00
N GLY A 413 19.57 14.48 -29.77
CA GLY A 413 18.97 13.82 -28.64
C GLY A 413 17.46 13.54 -28.86
N GLN A 414 16.75 14.52 -29.45
CA GLN A 414 15.34 14.38 -29.79
C GLN A 414 15.13 13.28 -30.85
N LEU A 415 15.94 13.29 -31.95
CA LEU A 415 15.88 12.26 -32.97
C LEU A 415 16.18 10.87 -32.40
N ARG A 416 17.22 10.77 -31.57
CA ARG A 416 17.60 9.51 -30.93
C ARG A 416 16.47 8.95 -30.05
N LEU A 417 15.88 9.79 -29.21
CA LEU A 417 14.77 9.37 -28.34
C LEU A 417 13.57 8.94 -29.18
N ALA A 418 13.15 9.72 -30.14
CA ALA A 418 12.04 9.40 -31.04
C ALA A 418 12.27 8.05 -31.74
N TYR A 419 13.46 7.89 -32.34
CA TYR A 419 13.82 6.68 -33.04
C TYR A 419 13.91 5.46 -32.14
N SER A 420 14.48 5.58 -30.92
CA SER A 420 14.54 4.48 -29.93
C SER A 420 13.16 4.08 -29.39
N MET A 421 12.17 4.95 -29.52
CA MET A 421 10.77 4.70 -29.19
C MET A 421 9.96 4.19 -30.40
N GLY A 422 10.60 4.00 -31.59
CA GLY A 422 9.97 3.50 -32.81
C GLY A 422 9.19 4.55 -33.60
N TYR A 423 9.53 5.84 -33.46
CA TYR A 423 8.90 6.94 -34.19
C TYR A 423 9.85 7.55 -35.24
N ASP A 424 9.30 7.89 -36.41
CA ASP A 424 10.06 8.45 -37.50
C ASP A 424 10.50 9.92 -37.28
N SER A 425 9.80 10.64 -36.39
CA SER A 425 10.11 12.05 -36.11
C SER A 425 9.84 12.40 -34.63
N TRP A 426 10.48 13.48 -34.17
CA TRP A 426 10.25 14.05 -32.85
C TRP A 426 8.80 14.52 -32.66
N GLU A 427 8.19 15.12 -33.69
CA GLU A 427 6.83 15.64 -33.66
C GLU A 427 5.81 14.50 -33.45
N SER A 428 6.00 13.39 -34.18
CA SER A 428 5.12 12.21 -34.05
C SER A 428 5.21 11.57 -32.65
N PHE A 429 6.43 11.44 -32.11
CA PHE A 429 6.67 10.98 -30.75
C PHE A 429 6.03 11.92 -29.72
N LEU A 430 6.26 13.25 -29.85
CA LEU A 430 5.77 14.24 -28.89
C LEU A 430 4.24 14.32 -28.88
N ALA A 431 3.59 14.14 -30.03
CA ALA A 431 2.13 14.10 -30.11
C ALA A 431 1.56 12.93 -29.29
N VAL A 432 2.17 11.74 -29.40
CA VAL A 432 1.74 10.55 -28.63
C VAL A 432 2.05 10.71 -27.15
N LEU A 433 3.21 11.22 -26.79
CA LEU A 433 3.57 11.51 -25.40
C LEU A 433 2.58 12.47 -24.75
N ASN A 434 2.22 13.55 -25.42
CA ASN A 434 1.27 14.53 -24.92
C ASN A 434 -0.15 13.94 -24.79
N MET A 435 -0.58 13.09 -25.73
CA MET A 435 -1.85 12.37 -25.64
C MET A 435 -1.92 11.52 -24.36
N TYR A 436 -0.89 10.72 -24.08
CA TYR A 436 -0.86 9.90 -22.86
C TYR A 436 -0.82 10.76 -21.60
N ARG A 437 -0.05 11.82 -21.58
CA ARG A 437 0.00 12.76 -20.45
C ARG A 437 -1.34 13.42 -20.19
N GLN A 438 -2.06 13.85 -21.22
CA GLN A 438 -3.41 14.43 -21.06
C GLN A 438 -4.41 13.43 -20.50
N ARG A 439 -4.38 12.15 -20.94
CA ARG A 439 -5.24 11.10 -20.40
C ARG A 439 -4.96 10.85 -18.93
N VAL A 440 -3.68 10.67 -18.55
CA VAL A 440 -3.28 10.49 -17.15
C VAL A 440 -3.73 11.66 -16.29
N GLN A 441 -3.51 12.89 -16.75
CA GLN A 441 -3.93 14.09 -16.03
C GLN A 441 -5.44 14.15 -15.84
N GLY A 442 -6.22 13.83 -16.88
CA GLY A 442 -7.68 13.81 -16.79
C GLY A 442 -8.19 12.79 -15.77
N HIS A 443 -7.67 11.56 -15.77
CA HIS A 443 -8.02 10.55 -14.77
C HIS A 443 -7.57 10.95 -13.36
N PHE A 444 -6.37 11.53 -13.26
CA PHE A 444 -5.85 12.00 -11.99
C PHE A 444 -6.73 13.12 -11.38
N GLU A 445 -7.13 14.10 -12.19
CA GLU A 445 -8.02 15.17 -11.77
C GLU A 445 -9.35 14.60 -11.29
N GLN A 446 -9.97 13.68 -12.04
CA GLN A 446 -11.22 13.02 -11.64
C GLN A 446 -11.14 12.27 -10.31
N VAL A 447 -10.02 11.59 -10.04
CA VAL A 447 -9.83 10.83 -8.79
C VAL A 447 -9.55 11.76 -7.60
N PHE A 448 -8.84 12.88 -7.83
CA PHE A 448 -8.40 13.81 -6.79
C PHE A 448 -9.18 15.11 -6.73
N GLU A 449 -10.11 15.38 -7.67
CA GLU A 449 -11.04 16.49 -7.51
C GLU A 449 -11.79 16.31 -6.19
N ALA A 450 -11.80 17.40 -5.40
CA ALA A 450 -12.76 17.47 -4.31
C ALA A 450 -14.14 17.32 -4.93
N PRO A 451 -15.08 16.58 -4.32
CA PRO A 451 -16.45 16.65 -4.74
C PRO A 451 -16.77 18.13 -4.87
N GLN A 452 -16.97 18.59 -6.12
CA GLN A 452 -17.48 19.94 -6.31
C GLN A 452 -18.86 19.89 -5.71
N THR A 453 -19.03 20.39 -4.50
CA THR A 453 -20.26 21.06 -4.16
C THR A 453 -20.43 22.06 -5.30
N GLU A 454 -21.42 21.82 -6.14
CA GLU A 454 -21.77 22.74 -7.21
C GLU A 454 -21.66 24.15 -6.62
N GLN A 455 -20.65 24.88 -7.09
CA GLN A 455 -20.52 26.30 -6.78
C GLN A 455 -21.66 26.97 -7.53
N GLY A 456 -22.78 27.04 -6.90
CA GLY A 456 -23.99 27.54 -7.51
C GLY A 456 -25.14 27.80 -6.56
N ASP A 457 -24.97 27.53 -5.27
CA ASP A 457 -26.01 27.89 -4.30
C ASP A 457 -25.52 29.07 -3.46
N GLU A 458 -26.08 30.26 -3.69
CA GLU A 458 -25.87 31.43 -2.85
C GLU A 458 -26.12 31.11 -1.36
N GLY A 459 -27.02 30.16 -1.05
CA GLY A 459 -27.29 29.64 0.28
C GLY A 459 -26.12 28.93 0.99
N ALA A 460 -25.20 28.29 0.25
CA ALA A 460 -24.04 27.61 0.87
C ALA A 460 -23.01 28.60 1.47
N ALA A 461 -22.84 29.76 0.84
CA ALA A 461 -21.98 30.83 1.36
C ALA A 461 -22.53 31.42 2.67
N ASP A 462 -23.85 31.55 2.77
CA ASP A 462 -24.53 32.11 3.93
C ASP A 462 -24.47 31.16 5.14
N LEU A 463 -24.61 29.83 4.96
CA LEU A 463 -24.45 28.83 6.03
C LEU A 463 -23.02 28.76 6.56
N THR A 464 -22.03 29.02 5.71
CA THR A 464 -20.63 29.16 6.15
C THR A 464 -20.48 30.36 7.07
N GLY A 465 -21.11 31.49 6.74
CA GLY A 465 -21.14 32.68 7.57
C GLY A 465 -21.81 32.48 8.93
N VAL A 466 -22.91 31.71 8.95
CA VAL A 466 -23.59 31.29 10.20
C VAL A 466 -22.65 30.46 11.07
N TRP A 467 -22.03 29.41 10.52
CA TRP A 467 -21.12 28.54 11.27
C TRP A 467 -19.89 29.29 11.79
N LEU A 468 -19.21 30.04 10.96
CA LEU A 468 -17.99 30.79 11.35
C LEU A 468 -18.30 31.99 12.27
N GLY A 469 -19.57 32.40 12.35
CA GLY A 469 -20.00 33.56 13.16
C GLY A 469 -19.54 34.89 12.57
N THR A 470 -19.45 34.99 11.27
CA THR A 470 -19.18 36.23 10.52
C THR A 470 -20.43 37.05 10.27
N LEU A 471 -21.61 36.45 10.42
CA LEU A 471 -22.92 37.09 10.34
C LEU A 471 -23.41 37.45 11.77
N ASP A 472 -24.20 38.55 11.88
CA ASP A 472 -24.89 38.85 13.11
C ASP A 472 -26.01 37.87 13.45
N GLU A 473 -26.54 37.92 14.67
CA GLU A 473 -27.55 36.97 15.15
C GLU A 473 -28.83 36.97 14.29
N ALA A 474 -29.37 38.13 13.95
CA ALA A 474 -30.61 38.25 13.20
C ALA A 474 -30.48 37.72 11.79
N THR A 475 -29.39 38.03 11.10
CA THR A 475 -29.07 37.50 9.77
C THR A 475 -28.83 36.01 9.82
N SER A 476 -28.11 35.51 10.84
CA SER A 476 -27.85 34.06 11.01
C SER A 476 -29.15 33.26 11.21
N ILE A 477 -30.07 33.78 12.01
CA ILE A 477 -31.38 33.15 12.24
C ILE A 477 -32.20 33.13 10.91
N HIS A 478 -32.20 34.21 10.17
CA HIS A 478 -32.91 34.28 8.88
C HIS A 478 -32.35 33.28 7.86
N VAL A 479 -31.04 33.16 7.72
CA VAL A 479 -30.38 32.16 6.85
C VAL A 479 -30.73 30.74 7.27
N LEU A 480 -30.83 30.45 8.55
CA LEU A 480 -31.26 29.12 9.02
C LEU A 480 -32.72 28.85 8.73
N GLU A 481 -33.59 29.86 8.84
CA GLU A 481 -35.02 29.74 8.43
C GLU A 481 -35.17 29.46 6.92
N GLU A 482 -34.42 30.17 6.08
CA GLU A 482 -34.37 29.91 4.63
C GLU A 482 -33.81 28.53 4.29
N ALA A 483 -32.87 28.02 5.09
CA ALA A 483 -32.33 26.66 4.94
C ALA A 483 -33.32 25.55 5.35
N GLY A 484 -34.51 25.89 5.91
CA GLY A 484 -35.56 24.95 6.25
C GLY A 484 -35.71 24.60 7.74
N TYR A 485 -35.08 25.35 8.65
CA TYR A 485 -35.23 25.16 10.09
C TYR A 485 -36.38 25.99 10.67
N GLN A 486 -37.29 25.33 11.37
CA GLN A 486 -38.45 26.02 12.00
C GLN A 486 -38.07 26.62 13.37
N VAL A 487 -37.05 26.05 14.04
CA VAL A 487 -36.60 26.50 15.37
C VAL A 487 -35.15 27.00 15.24
N ALA A 488 -34.95 28.07 14.47
CA ALA A 488 -33.63 28.58 14.08
C ALA A 488 -32.85 29.23 15.24
N GLU A 489 -33.49 29.98 16.16
CA GLU A 489 -32.80 30.66 17.27
C GLU A 489 -32.10 29.69 18.26
N PRO A 490 -32.75 28.61 18.76
CA PRO A 490 -32.06 27.59 19.55
C PRO A 490 -30.93 26.89 18.82
N LEU A 491 -31.10 26.65 17.49
CA LEU A 491 -30.05 26.04 16.68
C LEU A 491 -28.85 26.98 16.58
N TRP A 492 -29.03 28.27 16.28
CA TRP A 492 -27.97 29.27 16.26
C TRP A 492 -27.20 29.33 17.59
N LYS A 493 -27.91 29.35 18.72
CA LYS A 493 -27.29 29.34 20.06
C LYS A 493 -26.40 28.09 20.25
N ARG A 494 -26.93 26.91 19.88
CA ARG A 494 -26.16 25.65 19.99
C ARG A 494 -24.92 25.63 19.10
N LEU A 495 -25.00 26.12 17.85
CA LEU A 495 -23.83 26.25 16.96
C LEU A 495 -22.78 27.17 17.56
N SER A 496 -23.21 28.29 18.16
CA SER A 496 -22.33 29.23 18.85
C SER A 496 -21.65 28.61 20.07
N GLU A 497 -22.39 27.82 20.87
CA GLU A 497 -21.86 27.09 22.02
C GLU A 497 -20.79 26.05 21.60
N ILE A 498 -21.03 25.28 20.51
CA ILE A 498 -20.05 24.33 19.98
C ILE A 498 -18.78 25.05 19.55
N ARG A 499 -18.88 26.16 18.81
CA ARG A 499 -17.73 26.96 18.37
C ARG A 499 -16.93 27.57 19.52
N GLN A 500 -17.60 27.95 20.62
CA GLN A 500 -16.97 28.49 21.81
C GLN A 500 -16.48 27.44 22.80
N SER A 501 -16.74 26.14 22.51
CA SER A 501 -16.39 25.05 23.40
C SER A 501 -14.88 24.85 23.52
N ARG A 502 -14.43 24.35 24.67
CA ARG A 502 -13.04 23.93 24.86
C ARG A 502 -12.65 22.82 23.91
N ALA A 503 -13.60 21.96 23.54
CA ALA A 503 -13.37 20.85 22.62
C ALA A 503 -13.00 21.35 21.23
N TYR A 504 -13.74 22.30 20.66
CA TYR A 504 -13.44 22.94 19.38
C TYR A 504 -12.07 23.64 19.37
N HIS A 505 -11.75 24.40 20.42
CA HIS A 505 -10.46 25.10 20.51
C HIS A 505 -9.26 24.16 20.74
N ALA A 506 -9.48 22.96 21.27
CA ALA A 506 -8.46 21.94 21.47
C ALA A 506 -8.20 21.09 20.21
N LEU A 507 -8.97 21.26 19.13
CA LEU A 507 -8.73 20.58 17.86
C LEU A 507 -7.42 21.02 17.22
N SER A 508 -6.76 20.10 16.54
CA SER A 508 -5.64 20.43 15.65
C SER A 508 -6.10 21.39 14.55
N SER A 509 -5.18 22.12 13.93
CA SER A 509 -5.50 23.02 12.80
C SER A 509 -6.28 22.29 11.71
N GLN A 510 -5.84 21.09 11.33
CA GLN A 510 -6.48 20.24 10.35
C GLN A 510 -7.86 19.72 10.80
N GLY A 511 -7.99 19.31 12.06
CA GLY A 511 -9.29 18.88 12.60
C GLY A 511 -10.32 19.99 12.61
N ARG A 512 -9.89 21.23 12.91
CA ARG A 512 -10.74 22.40 12.89
C ARG A 512 -11.15 22.77 11.46
N GLU A 513 -10.22 22.80 10.52
CA GLU A 513 -10.52 23.07 9.11
C GLU A 513 -11.55 22.08 8.54
N ARG A 514 -11.40 20.79 8.86
CA ARG A 514 -12.35 19.75 8.45
C ARG A 514 -13.74 19.97 9.05
N LEU A 515 -13.81 20.31 10.33
CA LEU A 515 -15.08 20.58 10.98
C LEU A 515 -15.74 21.84 10.40
N ASP A 516 -14.96 22.90 10.14
CA ASP A 516 -15.45 24.14 9.56
C ASP A 516 -15.97 23.93 8.12
N ARG A 517 -15.42 22.98 7.37
CA ARG A 517 -15.94 22.57 6.04
C ARG A 517 -17.15 21.67 6.15
N LEU A 518 -17.22 20.76 7.13
CA LEU A 518 -18.31 19.83 7.30
C LEU A 518 -19.62 20.53 7.73
N MET A 519 -19.52 21.48 8.66
CA MET A 519 -20.71 22.04 9.30
C MET A 519 -21.68 22.76 8.34
N PRO A 520 -21.23 23.60 7.38
CA PRO A 520 -22.14 24.18 6.39
C PRO A 520 -22.83 23.14 5.51
N LEU A 521 -22.08 22.10 5.08
CA LEU A 521 -22.63 20.99 4.29
C LEU A 521 -23.70 20.21 5.06
N LEU A 522 -23.42 19.95 6.33
CA LEU A 522 -24.35 19.24 7.22
C LEU A 522 -25.62 20.06 7.47
N LEU A 523 -25.48 21.36 7.71
CA LEU A 523 -26.61 22.30 7.89
C LEU A 523 -27.48 22.37 6.63
N GLY A 524 -26.87 22.49 5.45
CA GLY A 524 -27.61 22.52 4.19
C GLY A 524 -28.36 21.22 3.91
N ALA A 525 -27.68 20.07 4.07
CA ALA A 525 -28.31 18.77 3.83
C ALA A 525 -29.41 18.44 4.85
N ALA A 526 -29.22 18.76 6.13
CA ALA A 526 -30.23 18.50 7.16
C ALA A 526 -31.42 19.44 7.12
N GLY A 527 -31.24 20.68 6.63
CA GLY A 527 -32.32 21.64 6.44
C GLY A 527 -33.36 21.20 5.41
N GLN A 528 -32.96 20.35 4.44
CA GLN A 528 -33.85 19.79 3.44
C GLN A 528 -34.55 18.50 3.89
N ALA A 529 -34.30 18.00 5.09
CA ALA A 529 -34.94 16.79 5.61
C ALA A 529 -36.35 17.10 6.15
N ASP A 530 -37.28 16.13 6.06
CA ASP A 530 -38.68 16.25 6.55
C ASP A 530 -38.80 16.70 8.02
N GLN A 531 -37.80 16.32 8.86
CA GLN A 531 -37.71 16.71 10.27
C GLN A 531 -36.40 17.44 10.54
N SER A 532 -36.13 18.53 9.83
CA SER A 532 -34.88 19.27 9.83
C SER A 532 -34.36 19.59 11.25
N ASP A 533 -35.19 20.17 12.12
CA ASP A 533 -34.80 20.57 13.48
C ASP A 533 -34.36 19.37 14.34
N GLN A 534 -35.07 18.23 14.24
CA GLN A 534 -34.72 17.04 14.99
C GLN A 534 -33.48 16.35 14.39
N THR A 535 -33.40 16.31 13.06
CA THR A 535 -32.28 15.70 12.34
C THR A 535 -30.97 16.40 12.66
N ILE A 536 -30.94 17.74 12.60
CA ILE A 536 -29.71 18.47 12.90
C ILE A 536 -29.28 18.30 14.37
N GLN A 537 -30.23 18.21 15.32
CA GLN A 537 -29.87 17.97 16.72
C GLN A 537 -29.18 16.61 16.91
N ARG A 538 -29.69 15.55 16.27
CA ARG A 538 -29.09 14.22 16.29
C ARG A 538 -27.69 14.21 15.64
N LEU A 539 -27.55 14.92 14.52
CA LEU A 539 -26.28 15.04 13.79
C LEU A 539 -25.23 15.82 14.59
N LEU A 540 -25.61 16.94 15.23
CA LEU A 540 -24.72 17.69 16.11
C LEU A 540 -24.24 16.85 17.30
N ASP A 541 -25.10 15.99 17.83
CA ASP A 541 -24.72 15.02 18.87
C ASP A 541 -23.70 14.00 18.38
N LEU A 542 -23.81 13.51 17.14
CA LEU A 542 -22.83 12.62 16.52
C LEU A 542 -21.52 13.38 16.28
N VAL A 543 -21.58 14.57 15.69
CA VAL A 543 -20.39 15.42 15.44
C VAL A 543 -19.59 15.65 16.72
N SER A 544 -20.26 16.00 17.83
CA SER A 544 -19.61 16.17 19.15
C SER A 544 -18.88 14.92 19.65
N LYS A 545 -19.28 13.71 19.18
CA LYS A 545 -18.61 12.47 19.52
C LYS A 545 -17.40 12.16 18.66
N ILE A 546 -17.44 12.59 17.39
CA ILE A 546 -16.41 12.29 16.40
C ILE A 546 -15.44 13.45 16.16
N GLU A 547 -15.69 14.67 16.67
CA GLU A 547 -14.92 15.89 16.41
C GLU A 547 -13.39 15.73 16.63
N ARG A 548 -13.00 14.92 17.61
CA ARG A 548 -11.58 14.64 17.91
C ARG A 548 -10.98 13.57 16.99
N ARG A 549 -11.79 12.92 16.17
CA ARG A 549 -11.36 11.88 15.24
C ARG A 549 -11.45 12.40 13.82
N SER A 550 -10.43 13.15 13.41
CA SER A 550 -10.37 13.87 12.14
C SER A 550 -10.63 13.02 10.90
N VAL A 551 -10.44 11.69 11.00
CA VAL A 551 -10.71 10.73 9.92
C VAL A 551 -12.20 10.65 9.57
N TYR A 552 -13.10 10.67 10.57
CA TYR A 552 -14.55 10.64 10.31
C TYR A 552 -15.06 11.97 9.75
N LEU A 553 -14.46 13.10 10.19
CA LEU A 553 -14.76 14.39 9.59
C LEU A 553 -14.36 14.43 8.11
N ALA A 554 -13.16 13.93 7.80
CA ALA A 554 -12.69 13.80 6.42
C ALA A 554 -13.60 12.91 5.58
N LEU A 555 -14.03 11.75 6.11
CA LEU A 555 -14.96 10.84 5.43
C LEU A 555 -16.23 11.58 4.99
N LEU A 556 -16.85 12.33 5.88
CA LEU A 556 -18.12 13.03 5.60
C LEU A 556 -17.94 14.23 4.66
N VAL A 557 -16.80 14.96 4.76
CA VAL A 557 -16.49 16.08 3.85
C VAL A 557 -16.18 15.60 2.44
N GLU A 558 -15.42 14.51 2.32
CA GLU A 558 -14.92 14.00 1.03
C GLU A 558 -15.93 13.10 0.31
N ASN A 559 -17.02 12.68 0.99
CA ASN A 559 -18.02 11.78 0.44
C ASN A 559 -19.44 12.34 0.60
N PRO A 560 -19.92 13.19 -0.31
CA PRO A 560 -21.27 13.73 -0.27
C PRO A 560 -22.36 12.67 -0.20
N LEU A 561 -22.12 11.50 -0.82
CA LEU A 561 -23.03 10.38 -0.78
C LEU A 561 -23.15 9.81 0.65
N ALA A 562 -22.03 9.63 1.35
CA ALA A 562 -22.06 9.19 2.76
C ALA A 562 -22.75 10.22 3.66
N LEU A 563 -22.51 11.52 3.45
CA LEU A 563 -23.18 12.60 4.15
C LEU A 563 -24.71 12.56 3.89
N SER A 564 -25.13 12.40 2.65
CA SER A 564 -26.54 12.28 2.28
C SER A 564 -27.19 11.06 2.94
N GLN A 565 -26.53 9.88 2.94
CA GLN A 565 -27.02 8.69 3.62
C GLN A 565 -27.13 8.91 5.14
N LEU A 566 -26.11 9.55 5.75
CA LEU A 566 -26.12 9.89 7.17
C LEU A 566 -27.34 10.76 7.52
N VAL A 567 -27.60 11.81 6.76
CA VAL A 567 -28.74 12.70 6.98
C VAL A 567 -30.06 11.94 6.81
N ARG A 568 -30.21 11.16 5.73
CA ARG A 568 -31.40 10.37 5.44
C ARG A 568 -31.72 9.38 6.58
N LEU A 569 -30.73 8.59 7.01
CA LEU A 569 -30.92 7.60 8.08
C LEU A 569 -31.17 8.27 9.42
N SER A 570 -30.49 9.40 9.71
CA SER A 570 -30.69 10.16 10.95
C SER A 570 -32.05 10.88 11.01
N SER A 571 -32.58 11.29 9.86
CA SER A 571 -33.95 11.83 9.77
C SER A 571 -34.98 10.74 10.04
N ALA A 572 -34.84 9.58 9.42
CA ALA A 572 -35.81 8.50 9.50
C ALA A 572 -35.82 7.76 10.83
N SER A 573 -34.66 7.62 11.53
CA SER A 573 -34.57 6.83 12.75
C SER A 573 -33.69 7.44 13.85
N PRO A 574 -34.28 7.79 15.02
CA PRO A 574 -33.52 8.15 16.22
C PRO A 574 -32.60 7.04 16.68
N TRP A 575 -33.04 5.77 16.52
CA TRP A 575 -32.26 4.61 16.92
C TRP A 575 -30.97 4.49 16.10
N ILE A 576 -31.05 4.62 14.77
CA ILE A 576 -29.84 4.59 13.91
C ILE A 576 -28.89 5.73 14.27
N SER A 577 -29.39 6.94 14.50
CA SER A 577 -28.54 8.06 14.93
C SER A 577 -27.81 7.77 16.21
N HIS A 578 -28.51 7.18 17.20
CA HIS A 578 -27.89 6.75 18.45
C HIS A 578 -26.86 5.65 18.24
N PHE A 579 -27.17 4.69 17.39
CA PHE A 579 -26.30 3.55 17.07
C PHE A 579 -25.00 4.00 16.38
N LEU A 580 -25.08 4.90 15.39
CA LEU A 580 -23.91 5.51 14.75
C LEU A 580 -23.09 6.37 15.72
N LYS A 581 -23.74 7.10 16.65
CA LYS A 581 -23.07 7.85 17.72
C LYS A 581 -22.31 6.93 18.68
N GLN A 582 -22.86 5.76 19.00
CA GLN A 582 -22.24 4.77 19.86
C GLN A 582 -21.07 4.04 19.16
N TYR A 583 -21.23 3.74 17.86
CA TYR A 583 -20.27 2.99 17.04
C TYR A 583 -19.86 3.77 15.77
N PRO A 584 -19.06 4.84 15.88
CA PRO A 584 -18.71 5.70 14.74
C PRO A 584 -17.99 4.97 13.60
N LEU A 585 -17.39 3.80 13.86
CA LEU A 585 -16.78 2.97 12.83
C LEU A 585 -17.78 2.57 11.72
N LEU A 586 -19.07 2.54 12.05
CA LEU A 586 -20.14 2.21 11.11
C LEU A 586 -20.39 3.29 10.04
N LEU A 587 -19.85 4.50 10.20
CA LEU A 587 -19.88 5.53 9.15
C LEU A 587 -19.25 5.05 7.85
N ASP A 588 -18.33 4.09 7.92
CA ASP A 588 -17.73 3.45 6.75
C ASP A 588 -18.76 2.69 5.89
N GLU A 589 -19.82 2.13 6.50
CA GLU A 589 -20.87 1.39 5.78
C GLU A 589 -21.74 2.33 4.90
N LEU A 590 -21.73 3.64 5.18
CA LEU A 590 -22.50 4.64 4.41
C LEU A 590 -21.88 4.93 3.03
N LEU A 591 -20.69 4.45 2.75
CA LEU A 591 -19.94 4.75 1.52
C LEU A 591 -20.45 4.00 0.28
N ASP A 592 -21.01 2.80 0.48
CA ASP A 592 -21.56 1.99 -0.60
C ASP A 592 -23.06 1.72 -0.37
N PRO A 593 -23.94 2.50 -1.00
CA PRO A 593 -25.39 2.30 -0.86
C PRO A 593 -25.86 0.92 -1.33
N ARG A 594 -25.15 0.28 -2.26
CA ARG A 594 -25.53 -1.05 -2.78
C ARG A 594 -25.43 -2.10 -1.67
N SER A 595 -24.35 -2.07 -0.89
CA SER A 595 -24.19 -2.97 0.25
C SER A 595 -25.01 -2.54 1.48
N LEU A 596 -25.20 -1.23 1.68
CA LEU A 596 -25.96 -0.67 2.79
C LEU A 596 -27.45 -1.08 2.78
N TYR A 597 -28.07 -1.10 1.60
CA TYR A 597 -29.49 -1.40 1.43
C TYR A 597 -29.81 -2.80 0.93
N ALA A 598 -28.80 -3.66 0.79
CA ALA A 598 -28.92 -5.05 0.40
C ALA A 598 -28.19 -5.94 1.43
N PRO A 599 -28.79 -6.18 2.61
CA PRO A 599 -28.16 -7.02 3.62
C PRO A 599 -27.97 -8.44 3.08
N PRO A 600 -26.81 -9.07 3.39
CA PRO A 600 -26.45 -10.39 2.90
C PRO A 600 -27.39 -11.48 3.47
N ASP A 601 -27.61 -12.55 2.69
CA ASP A 601 -28.32 -13.74 3.17
C ASP A 601 -27.45 -14.58 4.14
N HIS A 602 -28.02 -15.67 4.70
CA HIS A 602 -27.32 -16.49 5.69
C HIS A 602 -26.00 -17.11 5.16
N PRO A 603 -25.94 -17.73 3.97
CA PRO A 603 -24.69 -18.22 3.37
C PRO A 603 -23.64 -17.12 3.16
N GLU A 604 -24.07 -15.93 2.74
CA GLU A 604 -23.20 -14.78 2.52
C GLU A 604 -22.65 -14.23 3.84
N LEU A 605 -23.47 -14.20 4.91
CA LEU A 605 -23.03 -13.84 6.26
C LEU A 605 -21.93 -14.78 6.77
N VAL A 606 -22.12 -16.08 6.64
CA VAL A 606 -21.12 -17.09 7.03
C VAL A 606 -19.83 -16.89 6.23
N ALA A 607 -19.92 -16.69 4.93
CA ALA A 607 -18.76 -16.45 4.07
C ALA A 607 -18.05 -15.12 4.40
N GLU A 608 -18.80 -14.06 4.72
CA GLU A 608 -18.24 -12.77 5.12
C GLU A 608 -17.48 -12.90 6.44
N LEU A 609 -18.08 -13.54 7.47
CA LEU A 609 -17.43 -13.71 8.76
C LEU A 609 -16.18 -14.60 8.66
N SER A 610 -16.25 -15.72 7.94
CA SER A 610 -15.10 -16.60 7.70
C SER A 610 -13.93 -15.84 7.06
N ARG A 611 -14.21 -14.99 6.07
CA ARG A 611 -13.18 -14.14 5.45
C ARG A 611 -12.57 -13.12 6.43
N ARG A 612 -13.38 -12.54 7.31
CA ARG A 612 -12.90 -11.59 8.34
C ARG A 612 -12.03 -12.27 9.41
N MET A 613 -12.29 -13.55 9.68
CA MET A 613 -11.54 -14.36 10.64
C MET A 613 -10.23 -14.94 10.05
N LEU A 614 -10.07 -14.94 8.72
CA LEU A 614 -8.84 -15.41 8.08
C LEU A 614 -7.61 -14.63 8.57
N GLY A 615 -6.64 -15.35 9.14
CA GLY A 615 -5.38 -14.77 9.63
C GLY A 615 -5.44 -14.25 11.07
N VAL A 616 -6.55 -14.45 11.78
CA VAL A 616 -6.63 -14.24 13.24
C VAL A 616 -6.00 -15.44 13.95
N SER A 617 -5.01 -15.18 14.80
CA SER A 617 -4.44 -16.26 15.64
C SER A 617 -5.50 -16.80 16.61
N LEU A 618 -5.55 -18.11 16.76
CA LEU A 618 -6.44 -18.76 17.74
C LEU A 618 -6.15 -18.32 19.20
N GLU A 619 -4.97 -17.77 19.47
CA GLU A 619 -4.60 -17.24 20.78
C GLU A 619 -5.08 -15.79 21.00
N ASP A 620 -5.34 -15.03 19.93
CA ASP A 620 -5.79 -13.63 20.00
C ASP A 620 -7.31 -13.52 20.14
N GLN A 621 -7.80 -13.83 21.36
CA GLN A 621 -9.23 -13.77 21.67
C GLN A 621 -9.79 -12.34 21.58
N GLU A 622 -9.01 -11.32 21.93
CA GLU A 622 -9.45 -9.92 21.86
C GLU A 622 -9.74 -9.51 20.43
N GLN A 623 -8.86 -9.86 19.51
CA GLN A 623 -9.04 -9.61 18.08
C GLN A 623 -10.26 -10.35 17.51
N ALA A 624 -10.43 -11.63 17.86
CA ALA A 624 -11.58 -12.42 17.42
C ALA A 624 -12.91 -11.79 17.90
N MET A 625 -12.97 -11.39 19.16
CA MET A 625 -14.17 -10.76 19.76
C MET A 625 -14.47 -9.40 19.13
N ASP A 626 -13.46 -8.60 18.79
CA ASP A 626 -13.65 -7.33 18.12
C ASP A 626 -14.20 -7.51 16.70
N ILE A 627 -13.73 -8.52 15.96
CA ILE A 627 -14.25 -8.85 14.64
C ILE A 627 -15.73 -9.27 14.72
N LEU A 628 -16.09 -10.15 15.65
CA LEU A 628 -17.47 -10.57 15.86
C LEU A 628 -18.39 -9.38 16.15
N ARG A 629 -17.95 -8.45 17.02
CA ARG A 629 -18.69 -7.23 17.36
C ARG A 629 -18.87 -6.32 16.15
N GLN A 630 -17.81 -6.07 15.40
CA GLN A 630 -17.85 -5.23 14.20
C GLN A 630 -18.73 -5.86 13.11
N PHE A 631 -18.63 -7.18 12.91
CA PHE A 631 -19.46 -7.92 11.97
C PHE A 631 -20.95 -7.80 12.31
N LYS A 632 -21.32 -8.04 13.57
CA LYS A 632 -22.70 -7.86 14.03
C LYS A 632 -23.21 -6.45 13.77
N HIS A 633 -22.45 -5.42 14.23
CA HIS A 633 -22.91 -4.03 14.14
C HIS A 633 -23.07 -3.57 12.69
N ALA A 634 -22.14 -3.95 11.80
CA ALA A 634 -22.23 -3.61 10.39
C ALA A 634 -23.48 -4.22 9.74
N ASN A 635 -23.71 -5.51 9.96
CA ASN A 635 -24.86 -6.20 9.37
C ASN A 635 -26.20 -5.79 9.98
N VAL A 636 -26.25 -5.49 11.27
CA VAL A 636 -27.46 -4.89 11.90
C VAL A 636 -27.76 -3.51 11.32
N LEU A 637 -26.75 -2.67 11.06
CA LEU A 637 -26.94 -1.38 10.41
C LEU A 637 -27.50 -1.54 8.97
N ARG A 638 -26.97 -2.50 8.20
CA ARG A 638 -27.46 -2.81 6.84
C ARG A 638 -28.92 -3.23 6.84
N VAL A 639 -29.30 -4.12 7.77
CA VAL A 639 -30.70 -4.53 7.94
C VAL A 639 -31.58 -3.34 8.31
N ALA A 640 -31.17 -2.50 9.26
CA ALA A 640 -31.92 -1.33 9.67
C ALA A 640 -32.04 -0.27 8.57
N ALA A 641 -31.01 -0.08 7.77
CA ALA A 641 -31.04 0.81 6.62
C ALA A 641 -32.02 0.31 5.53
N ALA A 642 -32.00 -1.00 5.24
CA ALA A 642 -32.91 -1.63 4.29
C ALA A 642 -34.38 -1.62 4.76
N ASP A 643 -34.60 -1.79 6.08
CA ASP A 643 -35.93 -1.70 6.71
C ASP A 643 -36.52 -0.29 6.55
N ILE A 644 -35.75 0.76 6.85
CA ILE A 644 -36.20 2.16 6.73
C ILE A 644 -36.62 2.54 5.29
N VAL A 645 -35.94 1.99 4.28
CA VAL A 645 -36.30 2.27 2.88
C VAL A 645 -37.36 1.29 2.34
N GLU A 646 -37.95 0.48 3.21
CA GLU A 646 -38.93 -0.54 2.88
C GLU A 646 -38.46 -1.58 1.85
N ALA A 647 -37.13 -1.77 1.74
CA ALA A 647 -36.55 -2.78 0.85
C ALA A 647 -36.73 -4.20 1.40
N LEU A 648 -36.94 -4.34 2.72
CA LEU A 648 -37.20 -5.62 3.39
C LEU A 648 -38.59 -5.62 4.06
N PRO A 649 -39.43 -6.66 3.81
CA PRO A 649 -40.61 -6.90 4.62
C PRO A 649 -40.24 -7.23 6.08
N LEU A 650 -41.09 -6.85 7.04
CA LEU A 650 -40.82 -7.02 8.49
C LEU A 650 -40.36 -8.44 8.88
N MET A 651 -41.00 -9.48 8.32
CA MET A 651 -40.58 -10.87 8.62
C MET A 651 -39.16 -11.17 8.10
N LYS A 652 -38.75 -10.56 6.99
CA LYS A 652 -37.39 -10.68 6.48
C LYS A 652 -36.37 -9.95 7.33
N VAL A 653 -36.72 -8.82 7.93
CA VAL A 653 -35.89 -8.14 8.92
C VAL A 653 -35.57 -9.09 10.09
N SER A 654 -36.57 -9.77 10.63
CA SER A 654 -36.39 -10.75 11.72
C SER A 654 -35.57 -11.96 11.28
N ASP A 655 -35.77 -12.49 10.06
CA ASP A 655 -34.92 -13.55 9.50
C ASP A 655 -33.45 -13.14 9.49
N HIS A 656 -33.12 -11.96 8.93
CA HIS A 656 -31.73 -11.49 8.85
C HIS A 656 -31.12 -11.25 10.22
N LEU A 657 -31.85 -10.68 11.20
CA LEU A 657 -31.35 -10.49 12.56
C LEU A 657 -31.06 -11.85 13.24
N SER A 658 -31.91 -12.87 13.00
CA SER A 658 -31.70 -14.22 13.50
C SER A 658 -30.47 -14.88 12.86
N TRP A 659 -30.30 -14.77 11.55
CA TRP A 659 -29.10 -15.29 10.85
C TRP A 659 -27.80 -14.63 11.32
N ILE A 660 -27.82 -13.31 11.59
CA ILE A 660 -26.65 -12.63 12.16
C ILE A 660 -26.32 -13.22 13.53
N ALA A 661 -27.33 -13.44 14.39
CA ALA A 661 -27.13 -14.03 15.71
C ALA A 661 -26.60 -15.46 15.62
N GLU A 662 -27.17 -16.31 14.78
CA GLU A 662 -26.72 -17.68 14.53
C GLU A 662 -25.27 -17.73 14.06
N THR A 663 -24.93 -16.92 13.04
CA THR A 663 -23.55 -16.85 12.48
C THR A 663 -22.53 -16.44 13.54
N VAL A 664 -22.87 -15.47 14.39
CA VAL A 664 -21.97 -15.03 15.48
C VAL A 664 -21.84 -16.08 16.57
N LEU A 665 -22.93 -16.79 16.92
CA LEU A 665 -22.92 -17.86 17.94
C LEU A 665 -22.09 -19.06 17.47
N ASP A 666 -22.22 -19.46 16.19
CA ASP A 666 -21.45 -20.55 15.62
C ASP A 666 -19.95 -20.27 15.65
N GLU A 667 -19.52 -19.09 15.22
CA GLU A 667 -18.10 -18.70 15.25
C GLU A 667 -17.59 -18.57 16.70
N ALA A 668 -18.40 -18.02 17.62
CA ALA A 668 -18.02 -17.92 19.02
C ALA A 668 -17.85 -19.31 19.65
N LEU A 669 -18.67 -20.27 19.26
CA LEU A 669 -18.54 -21.67 19.69
C LEU A 669 -17.25 -22.29 19.14
N GLU A 670 -16.91 -22.06 17.86
CA GLU A 670 -15.64 -22.52 17.29
C GLU A 670 -14.44 -21.99 18.06
N GLN A 671 -14.40 -20.69 18.32
CA GLN A 671 -13.30 -20.04 19.07
C GLN A 671 -13.19 -20.59 20.50
N ALA A 672 -14.32 -20.70 21.21
CA ALA A 672 -14.35 -21.26 22.57
C ALA A 672 -13.91 -22.73 22.61
N TRP A 673 -14.35 -23.52 21.62
CA TRP A 673 -13.98 -24.92 21.46
C TRP A 673 -12.49 -25.09 21.23
N HIS A 674 -11.93 -24.39 20.24
CA HIS A 674 -10.51 -24.46 19.94
C HIS A 674 -9.63 -24.07 21.12
N HIS A 675 -9.98 -23.02 21.84
CA HIS A 675 -9.22 -22.59 23.01
C HIS A 675 -9.25 -23.61 24.16
N LEU A 676 -10.42 -24.24 24.41
CA LEU A 676 -10.51 -25.25 25.45
C LEU A 676 -9.80 -26.55 25.08
N THR A 677 -9.95 -26.99 23.82
CA THR A 677 -9.31 -28.23 23.35
C THR A 677 -7.80 -28.09 23.26
N ALA A 678 -7.26 -26.93 22.87
CA ALA A 678 -5.81 -26.67 22.86
C ALA A 678 -5.18 -26.87 24.26
N ARG A 679 -5.90 -26.54 25.33
CA ARG A 679 -5.38 -26.63 26.70
C ARG A 679 -5.73 -27.95 27.39
N HIS A 680 -6.93 -28.46 27.17
CA HIS A 680 -7.49 -29.58 27.96
C HIS A 680 -7.69 -30.86 27.15
N GLY A 681 -7.44 -30.80 25.83
CA GLY A 681 -7.71 -31.91 24.92
C GLY A 681 -9.17 -31.98 24.49
N ARG A 682 -9.48 -32.93 23.63
CA ARG A 682 -10.85 -33.16 23.13
C ARG A 682 -11.63 -34.07 24.02
N PRO A 683 -12.95 -33.81 24.20
CA PRO A 683 -13.83 -34.78 24.83
C PRO A 683 -14.03 -36.00 23.92
N PRO A 684 -14.08 -37.24 24.46
CA PRO A 684 -14.43 -38.44 23.70
C PRO A 684 -15.95 -38.41 23.41
N VAL A 685 -16.31 -37.87 22.26
CA VAL A 685 -17.70 -37.76 21.80
C VAL A 685 -17.89 -38.68 20.60
N GLU A 686 -18.99 -39.44 20.57
CA GLU A 686 -19.33 -40.27 19.43
C GLU A 686 -19.77 -39.41 18.23
N GLY A 687 -19.18 -39.64 17.05
CA GLY A 687 -19.50 -38.97 15.80
C GLY A 687 -18.60 -37.78 15.45
N GLU A 688 -18.90 -37.09 14.33
CA GLU A 688 -18.10 -35.97 13.80
C GLU A 688 -18.36 -34.62 14.50
N GLY A 689 -19.30 -34.54 15.48
CA GLY A 689 -19.72 -33.31 16.14
C GLY A 689 -18.91 -32.98 17.40
N LYS A 690 -19.19 -31.80 17.97
CA LYS A 690 -18.61 -31.36 19.25
C LYS A 690 -19.28 -31.94 20.49
N GLY A 691 -20.39 -32.66 20.33
CA GLY A 691 -21.21 -33.13 21.46
C GLY A 691 -21.84 -32.01 22.27
N PHE A 692 -21.99 -30.80 21.67
CA PHE A 692 -22.56 -29.63 22.31
C PHE A 692 -23.54 -28.95 21.37
N ALA A 693 -24.71 -28.57 21.87
CA ALA A 693 -25.76 -27.91 21.11
C ALA A 693 -26.22 -26.64 21.84
N ILE A 694 -26.45 -25.59 21.06
CA ILE A 694 -27.03 -24.31 21.49
C ILE A 694 -28.49 -24.31 20.99
N ILE A 695 -29.44 -24.26 21.91
CA ILE A 695 -30.86 -24.19 21.57
C ILE A 695 -31.35 -22.78 21.81
N GLY A 696 -31.77 -22.11 20.72
CA GLY A 696 -32.43 -20.80 20.79
C GLY A 696 -33.89 -20.94 21.21
N TYR A 697 -34.31 -20.17 22.20
CA TYR A 697 -35.68 -20.06 22.67
C TYR A 697 -36.25 -18.69 22.31
N GLY A 698 -37.55 -18.49 22.64
CA GLY A 698 -38.19 -17.20 22.48
C GLY A 698 -38.15 -16.68 21.06
N LYS A 699 -37.80 -15.40 20.89
CA LYS A 699 -37.78 -14.71 19.58
C LYS A 699 -36.70 -15.27 18.65
N LEU A 700 -35.56 -15.71 19.17
CA LEU A 700 -34.51 -16.33 18.35
C LEU A 700 -35.02 -17.67 17.78
N GLY A 701 -35.59 -18.53 18.63
CA GLY A 701 -36.12 -19.83 18.22
C GLY A 701 -37.31 -19.74 17.26
N GLY A 702 -38.08 -18.65 17.32
CA GLY A 702 -39.22 -18.37 16.47
C GLY A 702 -38.89 -17.58 15.18
N PHE A 703 -37.62 -17.21 14.96
CA PHE A 703 -37.22 -16.28 13.87
C PHE A 703 -37.96 -14.92 13.95
N GLU A 704 -38.18 -14.43 15.17
CA GLU A 704 -38.89 -13.17 15.45
C GLU A 704 -37.98 -12.14 16.13
N LEU A 705 -36.66 -12.22 15.91
CA LEU A 705 -35.68 -11.37 16.59
C LEU A 705 -35.84 -9.90 16.13
N GLY A 706 -35.83 -8.97 17.08
CA GLY A 706 -35.83 -7.53 16.82
C GLY A 706 -34.47 -6.89 17.18
N TYR A 707 -34.26 -5.62 16.80
CA TYR A 707 -32.98 -4.90 16.98
C TYR A 707 -32.46 -4.85 18.43
N GLY A 708 -33.28 -4.88 19.43
CA GLY A 708 -32.91 -4.85 20.85
C GLY A 708 -33.36 -6.10 21.62
N SER A 709 -33.51 -7.24 20.93
CA SER A 709 -33.93 -8.47 21.56
C SER A 709 -32.80 -9.18 22.24
N ASP A 710 -33.02 -9.69 23.47
CA ASP A 710 -32.11 -10.59 24.15
C ASP A 710 -32.15 -11.98 23.50
N LEU A 711 -31.10 -12.75 23.68
CA LEU A 711 -31.01 -14.13 23.21
C LEU A 711 -31.30 -15.09 24.39
N ASP A 712 -32.41 -15.81 24.33
CA ASP A 712 -32.74 -16.88 25.24
C ASP A 712 -32.07 -18.18 24.77
N LEU A 713 -31.00 -18.60 25.45
CA LEU A 713 -30.19 -19.75 25.04
C LEU A 713 -30.18 -20.83 26.10
N VAL A 714 -30.26 -22.08 25.63
CA VAL A 714 -30.04 -23.28 26.46
C VAL A 714 -28.90 -24.09 25.85
N PHE A 715 -27.96 -24.49 26.70
CA PHE A 715 -26.81 -25.29 26.28
C PHE A 715 -27.03 -26.75 26.69
N LEU A 716 -26.90 -27.67 25.73
CA LEU A 716 -27.01 -29.10 25.94
C LEU A 716 -25.72 -29.80 25.53
N HIS A 717 -25.35 -30.84 26.24
CA HIS A 717 -24.19 -31.68 25.90
C HIS A 717 -24.50 -33.16 25.97
N GLY A 718 -23.81 -33.97 25.17
CA GLY A 718 -24.01 -35.42 25.05
C GLY A 718 -23.07 -36.25 25.94
N ALA A 719 -22.50 -35.69 27.00
CA ALA A 719 -21.68 -36.48 27.92
C ALA A 719 -22.56 -37.46 28.74
N GLU A 720 -22.35 -38.77 28.53
CA GLU A 720 -23.12 -39.83 29.18
C GLU A 720 -22.56 -40.23 30.54
N SER A 721 -21.26 -39.99 30.78
CA SER A 721 -20.58 -40.38 32.02
C SER A 721 -19.96 -39.19 32.77
N GLU A 722 -20.20 -39.13 34.08
CA GLU A 722 -19.58 -38.12 34.96
C GLU A 722 -18.07 -38.33 35.17
N TYR A 723 -17.56 -39.52 34.85
CA TYR A 723 -16.17 -39.94 35.11
C TYR A 723 -15.27 -39.85 33.87
N GLU A 724 -15.81 -39.55 32.68
CA GLU A 724 -15.03 -39.39 31.48
C GLU A 724 -14.26 -38.06 31.46
N MET A 725 -13.03 -38.11 30.97
CA MET A 725 -12.10 -36.97 30.94
C MET A 725 -11.72 -36.65 29.49
N THR A 726 -11.33 -35.40 29.25
CA THR A 726 -10.71 -34.99 27.99
C THR A 726 -9.29 -35.58 27.84
N ASP A 727 -8.77 -35.68 26.61
CA ASP A 727 -7.52 -36.40 26.29
C ASP A 727 -6.24 -35.52 26.31
N GLY A 728 -6.29 -34.30 26.82
CA GLY A 728 -5.19 -33.35 26.80
C GLY A 728 -4.20 -33.42 27.96
N ALA A 729 -3.21 -32.55 27.97
CA ALA A 729 -2.18 -32.45 29.02
C ALA A 729 -2.74 -32.02 30.41
N ALA A 730 -3.87 -31.31 30.42
CA ALA A 730 -4.56 -30.89 31.64
C ALA A 730 -6.03 -31.32 31.52
N PRO A 731 -6.33 -32.64 31.66
CA PRO A 731 -7.66 -33.19 31.40
C PRO A 731 -8.72 -32.63 32.34
N LEU A 732 -9.95 -32.49 31.83
CA LEU A 732 -11.13 -32.06 32.59
C LEU A 732 -12.22 -33.12 32.52
N ALA A 733 -12.99 -33.25 33.59
CA ALA A 733 -14.24 -34.02 33.54
C ALA A 733 -15.18 -33.37 32.50
N LEU A 734 -15.89 -34.19 31.72
CA LEU A 734 -16.71 -33.72 30.59
C LEU A 734 -17.75 -32.68 31.01
N GLN A 735 -18.42 -32.85 32.12
CA GLN A 735 -19.35 -31.87 32.65
C GLN A 735 -18.68 -30.49 32.91
N VAL A 736 -17.45 -30.52 33.47
CA VAL A 736 -16.69 -29.31 33.74
C VAL A 736 -16.22 -28.65 32.40
N PHE A 737 -15.82 -29.46 31.42
CA PHE A 737 -15.45 -28.99 30.12
C PHE A 737 -16.61 -28.27 29.42
N PHE A 738 -17.77 -28.90 29.33
CA PHE A 738 -18.96 -28.34 28.68
C PHE A 738 -19.54 -27.14 29.47
N ALA A 739 -19.50 -27.17 30.81
CA ALA A 739 -19.89 -26.03 31.62
C ALA A 739 -18.98 -24.81 31.34
N ARG A 740 -17.66 -25.01 31.22
CA ARG A 740 -16.70 -23.93 30.84
C ARG A 740 -16.92 -23.46 29.41
N LEU A 741 -17.27 -24.34 28.47
CA LEU A 741 -17.60 -24.00 27.10
C LEU A 741 -18.82 -23.05 27.09
N GLY A 742 -19.90 -23.41 27.76
CA GLY A 742 -21.09 -22.57 27.91
C GLY A 742 -20.80 -21.23 28.62
N GLN A 743 -19.99 -21.25 29.69
CA GLN A 743 -19.59 -20.03 30.41
C GLN A 743 -18.80 -19.05 29.54
N ARG A 744 -18.05 -19.52 28.52
CA ARG A 744 -17.32 -18.66 27.57
C ARG A 744 -18.24 -18.06 26.51
N LEU A 745 -19.36 -18.68 26.19
CA LEU A 745 -20.35 -18.17 25.24
C LEU A 745 -21.25 -17.08 25.88
N ILE A 746 -21.52 -17.14 27.19
CA ILE A 746 -22.38 -16.17 27.88
C ILE A 746 -21.88 -14.70 27.72
N PRO A 747 -20.60 -14.37 27.95
CA PRO A 747 -20.14 -12.99 27.71
C PRO A 747 -20.29 -12.54 26.27
N VAL A 748 -20.12 -13.46 25.32
CA VAL A 748 -20.30 -13.16 23.87
C VAL A 748 -21.75 -12.81 23.59
N SER A 749 -22.70 -13.60 24.13
CA SER A 749 -24.13 -13.34 23.95
C SER A 749 -24.56 -12.06 24.66
N TYR A 750 -24.07 -11.82 25.89
CA TYR A 750 -24.51 -10.70 26.73
C TYR A 750 -23.89 -9.35 26.33
N THR A 751 -22.60 -9.31 25.95
CA THR A 751 -21.90 -8.07 25.59
C THR A 751 -21.88 -7.79 24.11
N HIS A 752 -22.20 -8.77 23.26
CA HIS A 752 -21.99 -8.70 21.82
C HIS A 752 -23.28 -8.93 21.02
N LEU A 753 -24.32 -9.52 21.57
CA LEU A 753 -25.58 -9.81 20.88
C LEU A 753 -26.80 -9.07 21.46
N THR A 754 -26.72 -8.52 22.64
CA THR A 754 -27.69 -7.57 23.23
C THR A 754 -27.09 -6.14 23.15
#